data_94f8cee5bd8aeb5e005af73cddc4fd61
#
_entry.id   94f8cee5bd8aeb5e005af73cddc4fd61
#
_cell.length_a   1.000
_cell.length_b   1.000
_cell.length_c   1.000
_cell.angle_alpha   90.00
_cell.angle_beta   90.00
_cell.angle_gamma   90.00
#
_symmetry.space_group_name_H-M   'P 1'
#
loop_
_entity.id
_entity.type
_entity.pdbx_description
1 polymer ?
#
loop_
_entity_poly.entity_id
_entity_poly.type
_entity_poly.pdbx_seq_one_letter_code
_entity_poly.pdbx_strand_id
1 'polypeptide(L)'
;MIRFFDILFSAIGLLALSPLFLILWLLIKLSSKGPGFFVQERIGLGGKPFGLYKFRSMRTNTESESLITIGEDDHRITRIGHFIRKYKLDELPQLWNVLKGDMSLVGPRPEVRKYVEMYTPEQRKVLDVKPGITDYASIEYVNENELLGNAEDPDRVYVEQVMPNKLKLNMKYIQNKDLGEYFKIIILTLKSIASIGSFNKLINWYFNRKSLPFWGIFLMDCAIVFFSFLFVYQQFNSGKDALYYIERLWLCILVYLLFFIIGFRIFRTYSGILRYSSFVDLKKVGYATFLGLVLSEATRFLLCCHELFSYLTAVHILLATVLATFLLWLVRIGVKTIYDVTIKSIHSKYAYIYGVKNGGIAIAKHIRNENPARFDLKGFISDDRKVENKILMGVRVYKLDAELVKTMTDEGIEALIVSPYRKEAFLKNEALIDELIKAGIHIYFTQEAQEWEKVIGGASPELKEISIEDLLPREEINVDMKSVGEQLKGKCIMITGSAGSIGQEIVQQICQFKPGHLVLVDQAETPQHEIQLMMAQWPDIKSEVLVASICHQKHMESLFREYKPDYVFHAAAYKHVPMLEDNPEESIYNNIYGTRVIADLAVKYGVKKFVMISTDKAVNPSNVMGCSKRICEIYVQSLDKAIKNGKIKGTTQFVTTRFGNVLGSNGSVIPLFKEQIKNGGPVTVTHPDIIRYFMLIPEACKLVLEAGTKGNGGEIFVFDMGKPVKIDDLAKRMIQLSGAKDVKIEYTGLRQGEKLFEELLNVAETTKPSFHKKIRIANVREYDYDIICQEIDELATICEDYDKMATVKKMKQIVPEFKSNNSIYEKLDEAQ
;
A
#
# COMPACT_ATOMS: atom_id res chain seq x y z
N MET A 1 -21.53 -5.45 42.83
CA MET A 1 -20.86 -5.95 41.59
C MET A 1 -19.65 -5.10 41.21
N ILE A 2 -19.72 -3.77 41.11
CA ILE A 2 -18.59 -2.90 40.77
C ILE A 2 -17.37 -3.18 41.68
N ARG A 3 -17.56 -3.25 43.00
CA ARG A 3 -16.47 -3.52 43.94
C ARG A 3 -15.76 -4.86 43.70
N PHE A 4 -16.48 -5.87 43.26
CA PHE A 4 -15.89 -7.15 42.87
C PHE A 4 -14.89 -6.98 41.71
N PHE A 5 -15.28 -6.27 40.66
CA PHE A 5 -14.41 -5.98 39.50
C PHE A 5 -13.25 -5.07 39.87
N ASP A 6 -13.45 -4.10 40.76
CA ASP A 6 -12.38 -3.27 41.32
C ASP A 6 -11.28 -4.12 41.96
N ILE A 7 -11.66 -5.05 42.86
CA ILE A 7 -10.72 -5.96 43.53
C ILE A 7 -10.05 -6.88 42.52
N LEU A 8 -10.84 -7.50 41.65
CA LEU A 8 -10.35 -8.47 40.65
C LEU A 8 -9.31 -7.85 39.73
N PHE A 9 -9.66 -6.72 39.07
CA PHE A 9 -8.77 -6.08 38.12
C PHE A 9 -7.56 -5.43 38.76
N SER A 10 -7.72 -4.86 40.00
CA SER A 10 -6.57 -4.30 40.70
C SER A 10 -5.61 -5.37 41.20
N ALA A 11 -6.10 -6.50 41.69
CA ALA A 11 -5.26 -7.63 42.09
C ALA A 11 -4.49 -8.22 40.91
N ILE A 12 -5.19 -8.48 39.79
CA ILE A 12 -4.56 -8.95 38.52
C ILE A 12 -3.54 -7.92 38.02
N GLY A 13 -3.91 -6.62 38.03
CA GLY A 13 -3.04 -5.55 37.56
C GLY A 13 -1.77 -5.44 38.41
N LEU A 14 -1.89 -5.43 39.74
CA LEU A 14 -0.74 -5.40 40.65
C LEU A 14 0.17 -6.61 40.48
N LEU A 15 -0.41 -7.80 40.31
CA LEU A 15 0.35 -9.02 40.09
C LEU A 15 1.09 -9.01 38.76
N ALA A 16 0.37 -8.72 37.68
CA ALA A 16 0.93 -8.67 36.33
C ALA A 16 2.03 -7.60 36.18
N LEU A 17 1.84 -6.46 36.83
CA LEU A 17 2.77 -5.34 36.81
C LEU A 17 3.85 -5.41 37.88
N SER A 18 3.84 -6.43 38.79
CA SER A 18 4.80 -6.53 39.88
C SER A 18 6.27 -6.50 39.46
N PRO A 19 6.71 -7.13 38.34
CA PRO A 19 8.10 -6.99 37.87
C PRO A 19 8.41 -5.56 37.42
N LEU A 20 7.45 -4.88 36.77
CA LEU A 20 7.59 -3.49 36.36
C LEU A 20 7.68 -2.57 37.58
N PHE A 21 6.86 -2.80 38.61
CA PHE A 21 6.89 -2.07 39.88
C PHE A 21 8.27 -2.16 40.56
N LEU A 22 8.84 -3.36 40.60
CA LEU A 22 10.17 -3.58 41.15
C LEU A 22 11.25 -2.82 40.38
N ILE A 23 11.21 -2.90 39.04
CA ILE A 23 12.15 -2.20 38.16
C ILE A 23 12.04 -0.68 38.34
N LEU A 24 10.81 -0.14 38.26
CA LEU A 24 10.58 1.30 38.44
C LEU A 24 11.01 1.77 39.84
N TRP A 25 10.66 1.02 40.88
CA TRP A 25 11.08 1.33 42.25
C TRP A 25 12.61 1.40 42.38
N LEU A 26 13.32 0.42 41.80
CA LEU A 26 14.78 0.38 41.78
C LEU A 26 15.38 1.57 41.03
N LEU A 27 14.86 1.87 39.85
CA LEU A 27 15.32 3.00 39.02
C LEU A 27 15.09 4.35 39.76
N ILE A 28 13.95 4.51 40.41
CA ILE A 28 13.65 5.72 41.22
C ILE A 28 14.62 5.87 42.40
N LYS A 29 14.91 4.76 43.08
CA LYS A 29 15.89 4.74 44.20
C LYS A 29 17.29 5.09 43.76
N LEU A 30 17.70 4.61 42.55
CA LEU A 30 19.01 4.90 41.98
C LEU A 30 19.12 6.33 41.44
N SER A 31 18.01 6.93 40.99
CA SER A 31 18.02 8.25 40.36
C SER A 31 18.04 9.42 41.34
N SER A 32 17.51 9.24 42.56
CA SER A 32 17.46 10.30 43.58
C SER A 32 17.28 9.75 45.00
N LYS A 33 17.82 10.44 46.01
CA LYS A 33 17.68 10.07 47.45
C LYS A 33 16.21 10.25 47.91
N GLY A 34 15.69 9.26 48.66
CA GLY A 34 14.34 9.31 49.24
C GLY A 34 13.50 8.03 49.04
N PRO A 35 12.21 7.99 49.46
CA PRO A 35 11.33 6.84 49.29
C PRO A 35 10.98 6.61 47.80
N GLY A 36 10.72 5.35 47.40
CA GLY A 36 10.33 5.01 46.02
C GLY A 36 8.90 5.41 45.67
N PHE A 37 8.03 5.42 46.69
CA PHE A 37 6.64 5.86 46.60
C PHE A 37 6.47 7.24 47.20
N PHE A 38 5.56 8.01 46.67
CA PHE A 38 5.08 9.28 47.18
C PHE A 38 3.61 9.12 47.54
N VAL A 39 3.22 9.62 48.72
CA VAL A 39 1.83 9.57 49.22
C VAL A 39 1.34 10.99 49.36
N GLN A 40 0.28 11.31 48.64
CA GLN A 40 -0.35 12.63 48.67
C GLN A 40 -1.73 12.56 49.29
N GLU A 41 -2.02 13.47 50.24
CA GLU A 41 -3.36 13.58 50.81
C GLU A 41 -4.35 14.08 49.75
N ARG A 42 -5.43 13.37 49.56
CA ARG A 42 -6.56 13.69 48.70
C ARG A 42 -7.89 13.49 49.39
N ILE A 43 -8.94 14.15 48.91
CA ILE A 43 -10.28 14.03 49.45
C ILE A 43 -11.05 12.95 48.72
N GLY A 44 -11.62 12.00 49.47
CA GLY A 44 -12.37 10.86 48.97
C GLY A 44 -13.84 10.86 49.35
N LEU A 45 -14.42 9.66 49.47
CA LEU A 45 -15.82 9.43 49.73
C LEU A 45 -16.27 10.14 51.02
N GLY A 46 -17.37 10.91 50.94
CA GLY A 46 -17.94 11.65 52.05
C GLY A 46 -17.02 12.77 52.57
N GLY A 47 -16.10 13.28 51.78
CA GLY A 47 -15.20 14.36 52.16
C GLY A 47 -14.05 13.91 53.06
N LYS A 48 -13.83 12.60 53.26
CA LYS A 48 -12.78 12.06 54.13
C LYS A 48 -11.42 12.07 53.42
N PRO A 49 -10.33 12.53 54.09
CA PRO A 49 -9.00 12.49 53.48
C PRO A 49 -8.46 11.06 53.45
N PHE A 50 -7.69 10.74 52.40
CA PHE A 50 -6.94 9.48 52.24
C PHE A 50 -5.60 9.72 51.56
N GLY A 51 -4.66 8.80 51.74
CA GLY A 51 -3.33 8.85 51.08
C GLY A 51 -3.35 8.21 49.69
N LEU A 52 -3.15 9.01 48.66
CA LEU A 52 -3.03 8.57 47.27
C LEU A 52 -1.58 8.14 46.98
N TYR A 53 -1.38 6.86 46.55
CA TYR A 53 -0.06 6.31 46.26
C TYR A 53 0.35 6.61 44.84
N LYS A 54 1.61 7.13 44.68
CA LYS A 54 2.23 7.35 43.37
C LYS A 54 3.69 6.91 43.41
N PHE A 55 4.28 6.61 42.22
CA PHE A 55 5.73 6.57 42.14
C PHE A 55 6.28 7.99 42.24
N ARG A 56 7.40 8.15 42.97
CA ARG A 56 8.06 9.44 43.11
C ARG A 56 8.70 9.85 41.78
N SER A 57 8.22 10.93 41.19
CA SER A 57 8.72 11.53 39.95
C SER A 57 9.53 12.82 40.18
N MET A 58 9.45 13.42 41.36
CA MET A 58 10.12 14.67 41.73
C MET A 58 11.17 14.47 42.81
N ARG A 59 12.07 15.45 42.97
CA ARG A 59 13.08 15.47 44.05
C ARG A 59 12.42 15.79 45.40
N THR A 60 12.98 15.27 46.49
CA THR A 60 12.55 15.63 47.88
C THR A 60 13.04 17.01 48.26
N ASN A 61 12.23 17.81 48.98
CA ASN A 61 12.46 19.19 49.46
C ASN A 61 11.98 20.31 48.52
N THR A 62 11.02 20.06 47.67
CA THR A 62 10.40 21.07 46.79
C THR A 62 8.94 21.34 47.13
N GLU A 63 8.48 20.96 48.36
CA GLU A 63 7.08 21.07 48.76
C GLU A 63 6.56 22.51 48.99
N SER A 64 7.45 23.52 48.95
CA SER A 64 7.08 24.94 49.20
C SER A 64 6.70 25.71 47.92
N GLU A 65 6.86 25.12 46.75
CA GLU A 65 6.54 25.75 45.45
C GLU A 65 5.25 25.17 44.87
N SER A 66 4.45 25.94 44.21
CA SER A 66 3.06 25.70 43.75
C SER A 66 2.56 24.27 43.65
N LEU A 67 1.29 24.03 44.00
CA LEU A 67 0.63 22.69 43.99
C LEU A 67 0.39 22.15 42.56
N ILE A 68 0.46 23.00 41.55
CA ILE A 68 0.31 22.64 40.15
C ILE A 68 1.68 22.52 39.51
N THR A 69 1.87 21.45 38.70
CA THR A 69 3.07 21.29 37.89
C THR A 69 2.84 21.97 36.55
N ILE A 70 3.65 22.98 36.24
CA ILE A 70 3.53 23.81 35.04
C ILE A 70 4.50 23.30 34.00
N GLY A 71 3.97 22.70 32.91
CA GLY A 71 4.74 22.28 31.75
C GLY A 71 5.54 20.98 31.87
N GLU A 72 6.17 20.54 30.78
CA GLU A 72 7.01 19.35 30.71
C GLU A 72 8.42 19.57 31.29
N ASP A 73 8.91 20.82 31.33
CA ASP A 73 10.31 21.18 31.72
C ASP A 73 10.48 21.67 33.18
N ASP A 74 9.59 21.24 34.09
CA ASP A 74 9.69 21.59 35.49
C ASP A 74 10.97 20.99 36.13
N HIS A 75 11.89 21.83 36.56
CA HIS A 75 13.20 21.47 37.15
C HIS A 75 13.14 20.54 38.35
N ARG A 76 11.99 20.44 39.01
CA ARG A 76 11.73 19.53 40.13
C ARG A 76 11.66 18.07 39.72
N ILE A 77 11.38 17.80 38.44
CA ILE A 77 11.18 16.46 37.93
C ILE A 77 12.55 15.78 37.66
N THR A 78 12.71 14.53 38.09
CA THR A 78 13.93 13.75 37.81
C THR A 78 13.90 13.23 36.35
N ARG A 79 15.07 12.86 35.75
CA ARG A 79 15.14 12.26 34.41
C ARG A 79 14.23 11.02 34.27
N ILE A 80 14.19 10.17 35.30
CA ILE A 80 13.30 9.02 35.40
C ILE A 80 11.84 9.48 35.58
N GLY A 81 11.66 10.56 36.35
CA GLY A 81 10.36 11.18 36.60
C GLY A 81 9.69 11.67 35.32
N HIS A 82 10.42 12.29 34.38
CA HIS A 82 9.92 12.66 33.08
C HIS A 82 9.40 11.45 32.30
N PHE A 83 10.17 10.36 32.28
CA PHE A 83 9.74 9.13 31.63
C PHE A 83 8.48 8.56 32.25
N ILE A 84 8.44 8.43 33.59
CA ILE A 84 7.31 7.85 34.34
C ILE A 84 6.04 8.67 34.13
N ARG A 85 6.13 10.03 34.20
CA ARG A 85 4.98 10.94 33.99
C ARG A 85 4.50 10.95 32.55
N LYS A 86 5.41 10.97 31.57
CA LYS A 86 5.07 10.92 30.14
C LYS A 86 4.21 9.71 29.80
N TYR A 87 4.49 8.56 30.44
CA TYR A 87 3.72 7.33 30.22
C TYR A 87 2.67 7.07 31.29
N LYS A 88 2.41 8.03 32.20
CA LYS A 88 1.47 7.91 33.33
C LYS A 88 1.71 6.68 34.22
N LEU A 89 2.93 6.17 34.26
CA LEU A 89 3.34 5.03 35.06
C LEU A 89 3.41 5.39 36.55
N ASP A 90 3.53 6.69 36.89
CA ASP A 90 3.53 7.20 38.26
C ASP A 90 2.21 6.94 38.98
N GLU A 91 1.10 6.77 38.26
CA GLU A 91 -0.23 6.55 38.82
C GLU A 91 -0.58 5.07 39.04
N LEU A 92 0.23 4.13 38.51
CA LEU A 92 0.00 2.69 38.68
C LEU A 92 -0.14 2.24 40.16
N PRO A 93 0.59 2.79 41.14
CA PRO A 93 0.40 2.43 42.55
C PRO A 93 -1.00 2.73 43.11
N GLN A 94 -1.83 3.54 42.42
CA GLN A 94 -3.22 3.78 42.82
C GLN A 94 -4.07 2.49 42.76
N LEU A 95 -3.65 1.47 42.00
CA LEU A 95 -4.27 0.14 42.05
C LEU A 95 -4.28 -0.43 43.48
N TRP A 96 -3.30 -0.08 44.32
CA TRP A 96 -3.27 -0.43 45.71
C TRP A 96 -4.38 0.29 46.52
N ASN A 97 -4.64 1.58 46.23
CA ASN A 97 -5.77 2.31 46.81
C ASN A 97 -7.12 1.68 46.43
N VAL A 98 -7.25 1.22 45.17
CA VAL A 98 -8.47 0.52 44.77
C VAL A 98 -8.61 -0.80 45.48
N LEU A 99 -7.53 -1.60 45.62
CA LEU A 99 -7.57 -2.88 46.31
C LEU A 99 -7.92 -2.68 47.79
N LYS A 100 -7.31 -1.69 48.48
CA LYS A 100 -7.57 -1.31 49.86
C LYS A 100 -9.03 -0.81 50.07
N GLY A 101 -9.61 -0.20 49.04
CA GLY A 101 -11.00 0.28 49.10
C GLY A 101 -11.16 1.79 49.28
N ASP A 102 -10.08 2.54 49.27
CA ASP A 102 -10.11 4.01 49.28
C ASP A 102 -10.67 4.56 47.94
N MET A 103 -10.42 3.81 46.80
CA MET A 103 -10.79 4.17 45.45
C MET A 103 -11.57 3.07 44.75
N SER A 104 -12.11 3.40 43.57
CA SER A 104 -12.60 2.49 42.51
C SER A 104 -11.73 2.64 41.27
N LEU A 105 -11.81 1.72 40.31
CA LEU A 105 -11.16 1.93 39.01
C LEU A 105 -11.83 3.08 38.26
N VAL A 106 -13.16 3.16 38.30
CA VAL A 106 -13.96 4.20 37.64
C VAL A 106 -14.65 5.08 38.65
N GLY A 107 -14.45 6.39 38.55
CA GLY A 107 -15.06 7.39 39.44
C GLY A 107 -14.37 8.75 39.29
N PRO A 108 -14.94 9.80 39.88
CA PRO A 108 -14.35 11.14 39.87
C PRO A 108 -12.91 11.14 40.38
N ARG A 109 -12.00 11.82 39.69
CA ARG A 109 -10.61 11.94 40.11
C ARG A 109 -10.52 12.68 41.46
N PRO A 110 -9.78 12.16 42.48
CA PRO A 110 -9.70 12.80 43.81
C PRO A 110 -8.88 14.09 43.75
N GLU A 111 -9.42 15.18 44.31
CA GLU A 111 -8.77 16.48 44.35
C GLU A 111 -8.12 16.79 45.71
N VAL A 112 -7.21 17.77 45.71
CA VAL A 112 -6.62 18.31 46.94
C VAL A 112 -7.64 19.16 47.69
N ARG A 113 -7.51 19.26 49.00
CA ARG A 113 -8.40 19.99 49.88
C ARG A 113 -8.67 21.42 49.41
N LYS A 114 -7.64 22.16 48.95
CA LYS A 114 -7.72 23.54 48.43
C LYS A 114 -8.85 23.72 47.39
N TYR A 115 -8.95 22.81 46.45
CA TYR A 115 -9.97 22.92 45.38
C TYR A 115 -11.32 22.36 45.80
N VAL A 116 -11.38 21.34 46.64
CA VAL A 116 -12.62 20.79 47.16
C VAL A 116 -13.37 21.80 48.05
N GLU A 117 -12.67 22.65 48.77
CA GLU A 117 -13.27 23.74 49.54
C GLU A 117 -13.99 24.78 48.68
N MET A 118 -13.57 24.95 47.44
CA MET A 118 -14.18 25.86 46.45
C MET A 118 -15.44 25.27 45.76
N TYR A 119 -15.79 24.01 46.04
CA TYR A 119 -16.95 23.38 45.41
C TYR A 119 -18.27 23.97 45.89
N THR A 120 -19.15 24.25 44.95
CA THR A 120 -20.54 24.60 45.26
C THR A 120 -21.28 23.41 45.89
N PRO A 121 -22.39 23.62 46.58
CA PRO A 121 -23.20 22.53 47.15
C PRO A 121 -23.61 21.45 46.13
N GLU A 122 -23.85 21.86 44.88
CA GLU A 122 -24.17 20.90 43.79
C GLU A 122 -22.94 20.11 43.39
N GLN A 123 -21.79 20.74 43.28
CA GLN A 123 -20.52 20.11 42.90
C GLN A 123 -20.05 19.13 43.98
N ARG A 124 -20.34 19.38 45.24
CA ARG A 124 -19.97 18.46 46.35
C ARG A 124 -20.58 17.08 46.26
N LYS A 125 -21.64 16.89 45.46
CA LYS A 125 -22.22 15.57 45.17
C LYS A 125 -21.23 14.59 44.50
N VAL A 126 -20.13 15.06 43.94
CA VAL A 126 -19.07 14.17 43.44
C VAL A 126 -18.37 13.40 44.55
N LEU A 127 -18.44 13.87 45.78
CA LEU A 127 -17.90 13.22 46.98
C LEU A 127 -18.80 12.10 47.51
N ASP A 128 -20.03 11.94 47.02
CA ASP A 128 -20.95 10.88 47.41
C ASP A 128 -20.60 9.51 46.83
N VAL A 129 -19.62 9.47 45.94
CA VAL A 129 -19.10 8.26 45.33
C VAL A 129 -17.60 8.10 45.62
N LYS A 130 -17.09 6.84 45.52
CA LYS A 130 -15.64 6.62 45.65
C LYS A 130 -14.92 7.28 44.49
N PRO A 131 -13.79 7.97 44.73
CA PRO A 131 -12.95 8.49 43.70
C PRO A 131 -12.40 7.36 42.79
N GLY A 132 -12.09 7.67 41.52
CA GLY A 132 -11.61 6.70 40.55
C GLY A 132 -10.20 7.00 40.05
N ILE A 133 -9.59 6.00 39.40
CA ILE A 133 -8.36 6.16 38.64
C ILE A 133 -8.70 6.84 37.31
N THR A 134 -9.86 6.51 36.73
CA THR A 134 -10.33 7.05 35.43
C THR A 134 -11.80 7.46 35.49
N ASP A 135 -12.15 8.44 34.66
CA ASP A 135 -13.49 8.99 34.50
C ASP A 135 -13.63 9.65 33.11
N TYR A 136 -14.80 10.18 32.79
CA TYR A 136 -15.00 10.94 31.53
C TYR A 136 -14.11 12.18 31.42
N ALA A 137 -13.86 12.85 32.55
CA ALA A 137 -13.01 14.03 32.61
C ALA A 137 -11.55 13.68 32.31
N SER A 138 -11.04 12.56 32.83
CA SER A 138 -9.68 12.07 32.57
C SER A 138 -9.48 11.67 31.10
N ILE A 139 -10.54 11.21 30.43
CA ILE A 139 -10.51 10.86 29.00
C ILE A 139 -10.49 12.12 28.13
N GLU A 140 -11.31 13.12 28.44
CA GLU A 140 -11.43 14.34 27.63
C GLU A 140 -10.23 15.29 27.83
N TYR A 141 -9.70 15.38 29.05
CA TYR A 141 -8.58 16.24 29.42
C TYR A 141 -7.24 15.49 29.48
N VAL A 142 -6.98 14.59 28.51
CA VAL A 142 -5.69 13.84 28.45
C VAL A 142 -4.49 14.78 28.36
N ASN A 143 -4.61 15.90 27.64
CA ASN A 143 -3.56 16.91 27.40
C ASN A 143 -3.69 18.14 28.32
N GLU A 144 -4.25 17.98 29.53
CA GLU A 144 -4.43 19.07 30.50
C GLU A 144 -3.13 19.85 30.79
N ASN A 145 -2.01 19.15 30.90
CA ASN A 145 -0.70 19.77 31.15
C ASN A 145 -0.24 20.72 30.02
N GLU A 146 -0.55 20.42 28.77
CA GLU A 146 -0.28 21.32 27.63
C GLU A 146 -1.19 22.55 27.67
N LEU A 147 -2.46 22.34 28.02
CA LEU A 147 -3.45 23.42 28.11
C LEU A 147 -3.11 24.40 29.23
N LEU A 148 -2.69 23.91 30.40
CA LEU A 148 -2.29 24.74 31.53
C LEU A 148 -0.89 25.34 31.37
N GLY A 149 0.02 24.65 30.65
CA GLY A 149 1.39 25.12 30.38
C GLY A 149 1.45 26.32 29.45
N ASN A 150 0.43 26.52 28.61
CA ASN A 150 0.31 27.66 27.69
C ASN A 150 -0.47 28.86 28.28
N ALA A 151 -0.95 28.78 29.52
CA ALA A 151 -1.75 29.81 30.15
C ALA A 151 -0.88 30.80 30.97
N GLU A 152 -1.19 32.10 30.93
CA GLU A 152 -0.49 33.13 31.72
C GLU A 152 -0.70 32.92 33.25
N ASP A 153 -1.90 32.45 33.67
CA ASP A 153 -2.21 32.08 35.06
C ASP A 153 -2.88 30.71 35.08
N PRO A 154 -2.09 29.61 35.23
CA PRO A 154 -2.61 28.24 35.26
C PRO A 154 -3.61 27.94 36.35
N ASP A 155 -3.42 28.50 37.55
CA ASP A 155 -4.33 28.30 38.71
C ASP A 155 -5.72 28.88 38.41
N ARG A 156 -5.76 30.07 37.82
CA ARG A 156 -7.00 30.74 37.47
C ARG A 156 -7.75 30.01 36.34
N VAL A 157 -7.04 29.62 35.29
CA VAL A 157 -7.63 28.85 34.17
C VAL A 157 -8.15 27.48 34.66
N TYR A 158 -7.43 26.84 35.57
CA TYR A 158 -7.90 25.60 36.19
C TYR A 158 -9.21 25.77 36.92
N VAL A 159 -9.30 26.77 37.82
CA VAL A 159 -10.46 26.99 38.69
C VAL A 159 -11.68 27.52 37.88
N GLU A 160 -11.45 28.45 36.95
CA GLU A 160 -12.55 29.08 36.21
C GLU A 160 -13.07 28.25 35.04
N GLN A 161 -12.23 27.47 34.39
CA GLN A 161 -12.60 26.76 33.14
C GLN A 161 -12.52 25.24 33.22
N VAL A 162 -11.40 24.67 33.70
CA VAL A 162 -11.14 23.22 33.66
C VAL A 162 -11.94 22.49 34.73
N MET A 163 -11.83 22.91 35.96
CA MET A 163 -12.48 22.26 37.10
C MET A 163 -14.02 22.20 37.00
N PRO A 164 -14.76 23.27 36.60
CA PRO A 164 -16.22 23.20 36.49
C PRO A 164 -16.65 22.20 35.38
N ASN A 165 -15.94 22.15 34.25
CA ASN A 165 -16.24 21.22 33.19
C ASN A 165 -15.95 19.77 33.57
N LYS A 166 -14.84 19.50 34.26
CA LYS A 166 -14.55 18.17 34.81
C LYS A 166 -15.65 17.70 35.77
N LEU A 167 -16.08 18.57 36.69
CA LEU A 167 -17.15 18.25 37.62
C LEU A 167 -18.48 17.95 36.92
N LYS A 168 -18.80 18.69 35.83
CA LYS A 168 -19.98 18.44 35.02
C LYS A 168 -19.95 17.07 34.35
N LEU A 169 -18.79 16.66 33.83
CA LEU A 169 -18.58 15.33 33.22
C LEU A 169 -18.70 14.21 34.29
N ASN A 170 -18.16 14.45 35.46
CA ASN A 170 -18.23 13.52 36.57
C ASN A 170 -19.67 13.33 37.08
N MET A 171 -20.48 14.39 37.09
CA MET A 171 -21.91 14.32 37.45
C MET A 171 -22.70 13.43 36.46
N LYS A 172 -22.31 13.43 35.15
CA LYS A 172 -22.92 12.53 34.17
C LYS A 172 -22.71 11.06 34.50
N TYR A 173 -21.52 10.67 34.97
CA TYR A 173 -21.25 9.30 35.43
C TYR A 173 -22.03 8.95 36.70
N ILE A 174 -22.12 9.89 37.66
CA ILE A 174 -22.81 9.65 38.94
C ILE A 174 -24.28 9.39 38.75
N GLN A 175 -24.93 10.15 37.83
CA GLN A 175 -26.35 9.99 37.50
C GLN A 175 -26.69 8.66 36.84
N ASN A 176 -25.76 8.10 36.05
CA ASN A 176 -25.96 6.89 35.27
C ASN A 176 -25.05 5.73 35.73
N LYS A 177 -24.74 5.70 37.03
CA LYS A 177 -23.81 4.72 37.60
C LYS A 177 -24.37 3.30 37.56
N ASP A 178 -24.05 2.56 36.53
CA ASP A 178 -24.34 1.14 36.37
C ASP A 178 -23.09 0.34 35.94
N LEU A 179 -23.24 -0.97 35.79
CA LEU A 179 -22.15 -1.86 35.38
C LEU A 179 -21.74 -1.65 33.91
N GLY A 180 -22.71 -1.30 33.04
CA GLY A 180 -22.46 -1.03 31.64
C GLY A 180 -21.62 0.22 31.43
N GLU A 181 -21.98 1.31 32.15
CA GLU A 181 -21.23 2.58 32.11
C GLU A 181 -19.82 2.43 32.71
N TYR A 182 -19.68 1.61 33.74
CA TYR A 182 -18.38 1.27 34.33
C TYR A 182 -17.44 0.62 33.30
N PHE A 183 -17.88 -0.41 32.58
CA PHE A 183 -17.07 -1.06 31.55
C PHE A 183 -16.83 -0.15 30.34
N LYS A 184 -17.82 0.65 29.98
CA LYS A 184 -17.69 1.60 28.88
C LYS A 184 -16.58 2.61 29.13
N ILE A 185 -16.49 3.19 30.34
CA ILE A 185 -15.42 4.12 30.69
C ILE A 185 -14.06 3.43 30.68
N ILE A 186 -13.95 2.19 31.17
CA ILE A 186 -12.70 1.41 31.10
C ILE A 186 -12.26 1.23 29.64
N ILE A 187 -13.18 0.84 28.74
CA ILE A 187 -12.89 0.64 27.31
C ILE A 187 -12.47 1.97 26.66
N LEU A 188 -13.18 3.06 26.93
CA LEU A 188 -12.83 4.38 26.42
C LEU A 188 -11.48 4.86 26.93
N THR A 189 -11.16 4.60 28.19
CA THR A 189 -9.83 4.92 28.77
C THR A 189 -8.73 4.14 28.06
N LEU A 190 -8.90 2.84 27.85
CA LEU A 190 -7.93 2.01 27.13
C LEU A 190 -7.76 2.53 25.69
N LYS A 191 -8.85 2.93 25.03
CA LYS A 191 -8.79 3.54 23.68
C LYS A 191 -8.06 4.88 23.69
N SER A 192 -8.31 5.74 24.67
CA SER A 192 -7.64 7.03 24.84
C SER A 192 -6.13 6.87 25.12
N ILE A 193 -5.74 5.95 26.02
CA ILE A 193 -4.34 5.62 26.28
C ILE A 193 -3.66 5.07 25.01
N ALA A 194 -4.33 4.21 24.27
CA ALA A 194 -3.85 3.67 22.99
C ALA A 194 -3.67 4.74 21.91
N SER A 195 -4.39 5.84 21.94
CA SER A 195 -4.25 6.96 20.99
C SER A 195 -3.05 7.89 21.28
N ILE A 196 -2.43 7.80 22.46
CA ILE A 196 -1.24 8.58 22.80
C ILE A 196 -0.04 8.06 22.00
N GLY A 197 0.45 8.84 21.05
CA GLY A 197 1.49 8.42 20.09
C GLY A 197 2.79 7.89 20.72
N SER A 198 3.13 8.32 21.94
CA SER A 198 4.30 7.83 22.70
C SER A 198 4.07 6.42 23.27
N PHE A 199 2.85 6.11 23.72
CA PHE A 199 2.48 4.79 24.25
C PHE A 199 2.41 3.76 23.12
N ASN A 200 1.92 4.17 21.95
CA ASN A 200 1.95 3.34 20.74
C ASN A 200 3.38 2.98 20.28
N LYS A 201 4.34 3.90 20.40
CA LYS A 201 5.74 3.60 20.10
C LYS A 201 6.31 2.55 21.07
N LEU A 202 5.97 2.61 22.35
CA LEU A 202 6.42 1.64 23.36
C LEU A 202 5.76 0.26 23.15
N ILE A 203 4.46 0.23 22.89
CA ILE A 203 3.71 -1.00 22.58
C ILE A 203 4.23 -1.61 21.30
N ASN A 204 4.40 -0.83 20.24
CA ASN A 204 4.95 -1.30 18.97
C ASN A 204 6.38 -1.83 19.14
N TRP A 205 7.22 -1.16 19.94
CA TRP A 205 8.57 -1.62 20.23
C TRP A 205 8.55 -2.96 20.97
N TYR A 206 7.66 -3.12 21.99
CA TYR A 206 7.53 -4.35 22.79
C TYR A 206 6.91 -5.50 21.98
N PHE A 207 5.79 -5.25 21.27
CA PHE A 207 5.08 -6.28 20.53
C PHE A 207 5.75 -6.65 19.19
N ASN A 208 6.50 -5.76 18.55
CA ASN A 208 7.19 -6.05 17.30
C ASN A 208 8.53 -6.77 17.50
N ARG A 209 9.21 -6.62 18.64
CA ARG A 209 10.54 -7.20 18.86
C ARG A 209 10.58 -8.50 19.65
N LYS A 210 9.60 -8.79 20.52
CA LYS A 210 9.63 -10.03 21.35
C LYS A 210 8.22 -10.57 21.57
N SER A 211 7.99 -11.83 21.20
CA SER A 211 6.90 -12.63 21.78
C SER A 211 7.21 -12.88 23.26
N LEU A 212 6.19 -12.85 24.14
CA LEU A 212 6.35 -13.33 25.51
C LEU A 212 6.94 -14.73 25.46
N PRO A 213 8.00 -15.02 26.23
CA PRO A 213 8.58 -16.36 26.25
C PRO A 213 7.53 -17.35 26.76
N PHE A 214 7.53 -18.55 26.20
CA PHE A 214 6.56 -19.59 26.51
C PHE A 214 6.43 -19.88 28.02
N TRP A 215 7.53 -19.77 28.78
CA TRP A 215 7.54 -19.94 30.23
C TRP A 215 6.79 -18.81 30.96
N GLY A 216 6.77 -17.58 30.41
CA GLY A 216 6.01 -16.46 30.96
C GLY A 216 4.50 -16.65 30.84
N ILE A 217 4.04 -17.17 29.68
CA ILE A 217 2.62 -17.52 29.48
C ILE A 217 2.23 -18.66 30.41
N PHE A 218 3.08 -19.67 30.54
CA PHE A 218 2.85 -20.80 31.43
C PHE A 218 2.74 -20.37 32.89
N LEU A 219 3.65 -19.53 33.39
CA LEU A 219 3.60 -19.00 34.76
C LEU A 219 2.32 -18.15 35.00
N MET A 220 1.94 -17.35 34.02
CA MET A 220 0.70 -16.57 34.07
C MET A 220 -0.53 -17.50 34.17
N ASP A 221 -0.60 -18.55 33.36
CA ASP A 221 -1.67 -19.54 33.40
C ASP A 221 -1.74 -20.21 34.81
N CYS A 222 -0.60 -20.61 35.36
CA CYS A 222 -0.50 -21.20 36.71
C CYS A 222 -0.92 -20.22 37.79
N ALA A 223 -0.51 -18.96 37.70
CA ALA A 223 -0.88 -17.93 38.68
C ALA A 223 -2.39 -17.66 38.66
N ILE A 224 -3.02 -17.60 37.47
CA ILE A 224 -4.47 -17.41 37.35
C ILE A 224 -5.23 -18.55 38.06
N VAL A 225 -4.81 -19.79 37.83
CA VAL A 225 -5.42 -20.94 38.50
C VAL A 225 -5.23 -20.83 40.02
N PHE A 226 -4.00 -20.60 40.50
CA PHE A 226 -3.70 -20.49 41.90
C PHE A 226 -4.56 -19.42 42.61
N PHE A 227 -4.62 -18.21 42.07
CA PHE A 227 -5.41 -17.12 42.66
C PHE A 227 -6.92 -17.37 42.52
N SER A 228 -7.39 -18.10 41.53
CA SER A 228 -8.80 -18.50 41.43
C SER A 228 -9.22 -19.40 42.59
N PHE A 229 -8.37 -20.37 42.95
CA PHE A 229 -8.61 -21.23 44.12
C PHE A 229 -8.60 -20.47 45.42
N LEU A 230 -7.61 -19.59 45.60
CA LEU A 230 -7.51 -18.75 46.80
C LEU A 230 -8.73 -17.82 46.93
N PHE A 231 -9.14 -17.19 45.86
CA PHE A 231 -10.29 -16.28 45.84
C PHE A 231 -11.61 -17.01 46.18
N VAL A 232 -11.86 -18.16 45.58
CA VAL A 232 -13.10 -18.90 45.81
C VAL A 232 -13.12 -19.38 47.27
N TYR A 233 -12.02 -19.89 47.80
CA TYR A 233 -11.94 -20.28 49.22
C TYR A 233 -12.26 -19.12 50.15
N GLN A 234 -11.71 -17.93 49.90
CA GLN A 234 -11.94 -16.74 50.72
C GLN A 234 -13.41 -16.26 50.72
N GLN A 235 -14.12 -16.46 49.58
CA GLN A 235 -15.53 -16.04 49.49
C GLN A 235 -16.47 -16.93 50.34
N PHE A 236 -16.14 -18.21 50.47
CA PHE A 236 -16.98 -19.15 51.21
C PHE A 236 -16.60 -19.26 52.70
N ASN A 237 -15.38 -18.86 53.11
CA ASN A 237 -14.84 -18.99 54.46
C ASN A 237 -14.48 -17.62 55.05
N SER A 238 -15.45 -16.72 55.19
CA SER A 238 -15.26 -15.34 55.66
C SER A 238 -15.16 -15.20 57.22
N GLY A 239 -14.64 -16.19 57.99
CA GLY A 239 -14.47 -16.17 59.41
C GLY A 239 -13.01 -15.94 59.86
N LYS A 240 -12.83 -15.60 61.15
CA LYS A 240 -11.51 -15.34 61.79
C LYS A 240 -10.54 -16.54 61.74
N ASP A 241 -11.04 -17.75 61.45
CA ASP A 241 -10.25 -18.98 61.40
C ASP A 241 -9.48 -19.15 60.07
N ALA A 242 -9.76 -18.33 59.05
CA ALA A 242 -9.11 -18.42 57.72
C ALA A 242 -7.60 -18.16 57.80
N LEU A 243 -7.12 -17.36 58.75
CA LEU A 243 -5.69 -17.06 58.93
C LEU A 243 -4.91 -18.21 59.59
N TYR A 244 -5.55 -19.02 60.43
CA TYR A 244 -4.92 -20.12 61.17
C TYR A 244 -4.57 -21.32 60.28
N TYR A 245 -5.36 -21.55 59.20
CA TYR A 245 -5.17 -22.66 58.27
C TYR A 245 -4.45 -22.27 56.95
N ILE A 246 -3.94 -21.08 56.86
CA ILE A 246 -3.36 -20.57 55.60
C ILE A 246 -2.22 -21.45 55.07
N GLU A 247 -1.32 -21.94 55.93
CA GLU A 247 -0.17 -22.75 55.49
C GLU A 247 -0.60 -24.09 54.87
N ARG A 248 -1.57 -24.78 55.43
CA ARG A 248 -2.09 -26.05 54.92
C ARG A 248 -2.94 -25.87 53.64
N LEU A 249 -3.67 -24.75 53.56
CA LEU A 249 -4.45 -24.39 52.37
C LEU A 249 -3.53 -24.16 51.17
N TRP A 250 -2.41 -23.45 51.38
CA TRP A 250 -1.45 -23.23 50.28
C TRP A 250 -0.89 -24.52 49.75
N LEU A 251 -0.57 -25.48 50.60
CA LEU A 251 -0.08 -26.80 50.23
C LEU A 251 -1.15 -27.57 49.41
N CYS A 252 -2.41 -27.51 49.84
CA CYS A 252 -3.53 -28.12 49.15
C CYS A 252 -3.71 -27.53 47.73
N ILE A 253 -3.70 -26.19 47.60
CA ILE A 253 -3.82 -25.48 46.34
C ILE A 253 -2.64 -25.83 45.38
N LEU A 254 -1.41 -25.94 45.94
CA LEU A 254 -0.25 -26.31 45.15
C LEU A 254 -0.36 -27.75 44.57
N VAL A 255 -0.89 -28.67 45.36
CA VAL A 255 -1.14 -30.06 44.88
C VAL A 255 -2.16 -30.04 43.76
N TYR A 256 -3.29 -29.34 43.91
CA TYR A 256 -4.26 -29.25 42.81
C TYR A 256 -3.69 -28.52 41.58
N LEU A 257 -2.89 -27.46 41.75
CA LEU A 257 -2.21 -26.78 40.67
C LEU A 257 -1.36 -27.74 39.79
N LEU A 258 -0.75 -28.77 40.42
CA LEU A 258 0.02 -29.78 39.62
C LEU A 258 -0.87 -30.48 38.56
N PHE A 259 -2.14 -30.73 38.85
CA PHE A 259 -3.05 -31.35 37.90
C PHE A 259 -3.39 -30.40 36.73
N PHE A 260 -3.53 -29.13 37.00
CA PHE A 260 -3.69 -28.11 35.93
C PHE A 260 -2.41 -27.97 35.12
N ILE A 261 -1.23 -28.02 35.75
CA ILE A 261 0.06 -28.06 35.05
C ILE A 261 0.16 -29.26 34.11
N ILE A 262 -0.29 -30.46 34.51
CA ILE A 262 -0.37 -31.62 33.63
C ILE A 262 -1.27 -31.33 32.42
N GLY A 263 -2.46 -30.74 32.64
CA GLY A 263 -3.36 -30.33 31.58
C GLY A 263 -2.73 -29.31 30.62
N PHE A 264 -2.08 -28.31 31.15
CA PHE A 264 -1.39 -27.30 30.33
C PHE A 264 -0.25 -27.88 29.49
N ARG A 265 0.49 -28.86 30.01
CA ARG A 265 1.56 -29.58 29.31
C ARG A 265 1.03 -30.45 28.20
N ILE A 266 -0.05 -31.25 28.47
CA ILE A 266 -0.67 -32.13 27.48
C ILE A 266 -1.24 -31.34 26.30
N PHE A 267 -2.03 -30.30 26.57
CA PHE A 267 -2.69 -29.49 25.54
C PHE A 267 -1.84 -28.35 25.03
N ARG A 268 -0.61 -28.14 25.54
CA ARG A 268 0.36 -27.11 25.13
C ARG A 268 -0.26 -25.70 25.05
N THR A 269 -1.01 -25.28 26.09
CA THR A 269 -1.73 -24.00 26.11
C THR A 269 -0.82 -22.78 25.99
N TYR A 270 0.45 -22.94 26.37
CA TYR A 270 1.49 -21.90 26.38
C TYR A 270 2.31 -21.81 25.08
N SER A 271 2.09 -22.71 24.10
CA SER A 271 2.88 -22.76 22.86
C SER A 271 2.43 -21.72 21.80
N GLY A 272 1.28 -21.10 22.00
CA GLY A 272 0.73 -20.08 21.10
C GLY A 272 1.23 -18.67 21.40
N ILE A 273 1.27 -17.80 20.40
CA ILE A 273 1.54 -16.38 20.56
C ILE A 273 0.23 -15.72 20.97
N LEU A 274 0.12 -15.17 22.18
CA LEU A 274 -1.12 -14.61 22.78
C LEU A 274 -1.84 -13.63 21.84
N ARG A 275 -1.09 -12.79 21.11
CA ARG A 275 -1.66 -11.79 20.18
C ARG A 275 -2.39 -12.40 18.97
N TYR A 276 -2.12 -13.66 18.63
CA TYR A 276 -2.75 -14.41 17.54
C TYR A 276 -3.68 -15.51 18.03
N SER A 277 -4.10 -15.45 19.32
CA SER A 277 -4.97 -16.46 19.90
C SER A 277 -6.21 -16.71 19.06
N SER A 278 -6.44 -17.96 18.71
CA SER A 278 -7.55 -18.44 17.91
C SER A 278 -8.60 -19.15 18.77
N PHE A 279 -9.75 -19.43 18.18
CA PHE A 279 -10.77 -20.27 18.85
C PHE A 279 -10.23 -21.66 19.21
N VAL A 280 -9.26 -22.16 18.45
CA VAL A 280 -8.59 -23.44 18.73
C VAL A 280 -7.79 -23.36 20.05
N ASP A 281 -7.13 -22.21 20.32
CA ASP A 281 -6.35 -22.04 21.54
C ASP A 281 -7.26 -21.92 22.77
N LEU A 282 -8.42 -21.28 22.63
CA LEU A 282 -9.44 -21.25 23.70
C LEU A 282 -9.97 -22.65 24.01
N LYS A 283 -10.21 -23.52 23.01
CA LYS A 283 -10.58 -24.91 23.21
C LYS A 283 -9.50 -25.68 23.95
N LYS A 284 -8.21 -25.50 23.60
CA LYS A 284 -7.09 -26.17 24.31
C LYS A 284 -7.06 -25.80 25.80
N VAL A 285 -7.29 -24.52 26.13
CA VAL A 285 -7.41 -24.07 27.51
C VAL A 285 -8.58 -24.75 28.21
N GLY A 286 -9.76 -24.81 27.58
CA GLY A 286 -10.93 -25.48 28.13
C GLY A 286 -10.68 -26.96 28.41
N TYR A 287 -10.05 -27.67 27.47
CA TYR A 287 -9.68 -29.08 27.69
C TYR A 287 -8.65 -29.27 28.82
N ALA A 288 -7.65 -28.39 28.89
CA ALA A 288 -6.62 -28.45 29.93
C ALA A 288 -7.19 -28.21 31.34
N THR A 289 -8.08 -27.23 31.49
CA THR A 289 -8.74 -26.94 32.78
C THR A 289 -9.75 -28.00 33.15
N PHE A 290 -10.48 -28.57 32.17
CA PHE A 290 -11.37 -29.69 32.40
C PHE A 290 -10.63 -30.93 32.90
N LEU A 291 -9.48 -31.29 32.30
CA LEU A 291 -8.63 -32.37 32.76
C LEU A 291 -8.13 -32.09 34.19
N GLY A 292 -7.69 -30.85 34.48
CA GLY A 292 -7.29 -30.45 35.82
C GLY A 292 -8.41 -30.61 36.83
N LEU A 293 -9.66 -30.25 36.48
CA LEU A 293 -10.85 -30.46 37.30
C LEU A 293 -11.07 -31.93 37.60
N VAL A 294 -11.09 -32.80 36.58
CA VAL A 294 -11.34 -34.26 36.73
C VAL A 294 -10.30 -34.87 37.66
N LEU A 295 -9.01 -34.58 37.44
CA LEU A 295 -7.93 -35.08 38.29
C LEU A 295 -8.02 -34.57 39.73
N SER A 296 -8.38 -33.30 39.91
CA SER A 296 -8.56 -32.70 41.23
C SER A 296 -9.70 -33.35 42.01
N GLU A 297 -10.87 -33.56 41.35
CA GLU A 297 -12.03 -34.20 42.00
C GLU A 297 -11.78 -35.71 42.26
N ALA A 298 -11.12 -36.39 41.33
CA ALA A 298 -10.72 -37.80 41.53
C ALA A 298 -9.80 -37.92 42.78
N THR A 299 -8.80 -37.03 42.91
CA THR A 299 -7.88 -37.06 44.03
C THR A 299 -8.62 -36.73 45.34
N ARG A 300 -9.50 -35.74 45.35
CA ARG A 300 -10.34 -35.43 46.49
C ARG A 300 -11.20 -36.62 46.91
N PHE A 301 -11.81 -37.28 45.95
CA PHE A 301 -12.65 -38.46 46.21
C PHE A 301 -11.85 -39.62 46.79
N LEU A 302 -10.68 -39.95 46.22
CA LEU A 302 -9.82 -41.03 46.67
C LEU A 302 -9.14 -40.76 48.05
N LEU A 303 -8.83 -39.53 48.33
CA LEU A 303 -8.09 -39.12 49.54
C LEU A 303 -8.94 -38.31 50.51
N CYS A 304 -10.28 -38.50 50.48
CA CYS A 304 -11.21 -37.76 51.36
C CYS A 304 -10.97 -37.94 52.88
N CYS A 305 -10.29 -39.02 53.30
CA CYS A 305 -9.93 -39.28 54.70
C CYS A 305 -8.66 -38.54 55.15
N HIS A 306 -7.93 -37.89 54.27
CA HIS A 306 -6.70 -37.18 54.59
C HIS A 306 -7.01 -35.72 54.87
N GLU A 307 -6.61 -35.15 56.01
CA GLU A 307 -6.89 -33.79 56.46
C GLU A 307 -6.56 -32.75 55.37
N LEU A 308 -5.48 -32.90 54.61
CA LEU A 308 -5.05 -31.95 53.58
C LEU A 308 -6.11 -31.70 52.49
N PHE A 309 -6.92 -32.72 52.13
CA PHE A 309 -7.91 -32.60 51.06
C PHE A 309 -9.31 -32.25 51.56
N SER A 310 -9.50 -32.09 52.88
CA SER A 310 -10.76 -31.64 53.48
C SER A 310 -11.01 -30.13 53.36
N TYR A 311 -9.97 -29.33 53.15
CA TYR A 311 -10.07 -27.86 53.08
C TYR A 311 -10.83 -27.32 51.86
N LEU A 312 -10.82 -28.04 50.73
CA LEU A 312 -11.49 -27.63 49.50
C LEU A 312 -12.60 -28.64 49.16
N THR A 313 -13.84 -28.22 49.23
CA THR A 313 -15.00 -29.02 48.81
C THR A 313 -15.11 -29.11 47.30
N ALA A 314 -15.89 -30.04 46.78
CA ALA A 314 -16.15 -30.15 45.31
C ALA A 314 -16.66 -28.84 44.70
N VAL A 315 -17.48 -28.12 45.46
CA VAL A 315 -18.00 -26.82 45.00
C VAL A 315 -16.88 -25.79 44.87
N HIS A 316 -15.92 -25.76 45.81
CA HIS A 316 -14.76 -24.87 45.70
C HIS A 316 -13.91 -25.18 44.47
N ILE A 317 -13.61 -26.48 44.23
CA ILE A 317 -12.80 -26.91 43.07
C ILE A 317 -13.52 -26.57 41.76
N LEU A 318 -14.81 -26.87 41.67
CA LEU A 318 -15.60 -26.58 40.48
C LEU A 318 -15.65 -25.06 40.16
N LEU A 319 -16.01 -24.23 41.16
CA LEU A 319 -16.12 -22.79 40.98
C LEU A 319 -14.76 -22.15 40.68
N ALA A 320 -13.69 -22.59 41.36
CA ALA A 320 -12.33 -22.13 41.05
C ALA A 320 -11.90 -22.47 39.64
N THR A 321 -12.23 -23.68 39.16
CA THR A 321 -11.92 -24.06 37.76
C THR A 321 -12.71 -23.26 36.75
N VAL A 322 -14.01 -23.05 36.96
CA VAL A 322 -14.82 -22.19 36.08
C VAL A 322 -14.28 -20.76 36.02
N LEU A 323 -13.96 -20.19 37.20
CA LEU A 323 -13.38 -18.85 37.29
C LEU A 323 -12.01 -18.78 36.57
N ALA A 324 -11.14 -19.75 36.81
CA ALA A 324 -9.83 -19.83 36.16
C ALA A 324 -9.96 -19.93 34.64
N THR A 325 -10.84 -20.79 34.14
CA THR A 325 -11.08 -20.94 32.70
C THR A 325 -11.56 -19.64 32.07
N PHE A 326 -12.52 -18.99 32.72
CA PHE A 326 -13.03 -17.70 32.26
C PHE A 326 -11.92 -16.61 32.23
N LEU A 327 -11.10 -16.52 33.27
CA LEU A 327 -10.00 -15.56 33.33
C LEU A 327 -8.92 -15.84 32.30
N LEU A 328 -8.58 -17.12 32.07
CA LEU A 328 -7.63 -17.53 31.03
C LEU A 328 -8.11 -17.17 29.62
N TRP A 329 -9.40 -17.31 29.35
CA TRP A 329 -10.02 -16.87 28.09
C TRP A 329 -10.02 -15.34 27.98
N LEU A 330 -10.42 -14.65 29.04
CA LEU A 330 -10.50 -13.19 29.07
C LEU A 330 -9.13 -12.55 28.79
N VAL A 331 -8.05 -13.07 29.40
CA VAL A 331 -6.70 -12.57 29.14
C VAL A 331 -6.31 -12.79 27.67
N ARG A 332 -6.57 -13.93 27.09
CA ARG A 332 -6.24 -14.24 25.68
C ARG A 332 -7.02 -13.35 24.72
N ILE A 333 -8.32 -13.19 24.92
CA ILE A 333 -9.19 -12.33 24.12
C ILE A 333 -8.78 -10.86 24.30
N GLY A 334 -8.51 -10.44 25.55
CA GLY A 334 -8.09 -9.08 25.87
C GLY A 334 -6.79 -8.68 25.22
N VAL A 335 -5.75 -9.51 25.31
CA VAL A 335 -4.45 -9.26 24.64
C VAL A 335 -4.61 -9.16 23.13
N LYS A 336 -5.41 -10.05 22.52
CA LYS A 336 -5.71 -10.00 21.08
C LYS A 336 -6.45 -8.72 20.71
N THR A 337 -7.48 -8.35 21.45
CA THR A 337 -8.28 -7.13 21.19
C THR A 337 -7.44 -5.87 21.31
N ILE A 338 -6.61 -5.78 22.37
CA ILE A 338 -5.68 -4.65 22.55
C ILE A 338 -4.69 -4.58 21.36
N TYR A 339 -4.13 -5.72 20.96
CA TYR A 339 -3.24 -5.80 19.81
C TYR A 339 -3.93 -5.34 18.52
N ASP A 340 -5.13 -5.86 18.24
CA ASP A 340 -5.91 -5.53 17.04
C ASP A 340 -6.29 -4.04 17.01
N VAL A 341 -6.67 -3.45 18.14
CA VAL A 341 -7.03 -2.03 18.25
C VAL A 341 -5.82 -1.12 18.16
N THR A 342 -4.70 -1.48 18.79
CA THR A 342 -3.53 -0.58 18.94
C THR A 342 -2.66 -0.56 17.69
N ILE A 343 -2.51 -1.69 16.98
CA ILE A 343 -1.59 -1.80 15.84
C ILE A 343 -2.28 -1.48 14.52
N LYS A 344 -3.57 -1.79 14.37
CA LYS A 344 -4.31 -1.52 13.13
C LYS A 344 -4.72 -0.06 12.92
N SER A 345 -4.79 0.78 13.97
CA SER A 345 -5.50 2.06 13.89
C SER A 345 -4.68 3.28 13.46
N ILE A 346 -3.35 3.20 13.29
CA ILE A 346 -2.55 4.44 13.23
C ILE A 346 -2.32 4.96 11.82
N HIS A 347 -2.38 4.11 10.78
CA HIS A 347 -2.12 4.53 9.37
C HIS A 347 -2.92 3.75 8.33
N SER A 348 -4.01 3.07 8.69
CA SER A 348 -4.81 2.30 7.72
C SER A 348 -5.91 3.16 7.10
N LYS A 349 -5.97 3.19 5.77
CA LYS A 349 -7.08 3.82 5.03
C LYS A 349 -8.34 2.98 5.17
N TYR A 350 -9.49 3.62 5.42
CA TYR A 350 -10.78 2.92 5.40
C TYR A 350 -11.13 2.50 3.99
N ALA A 351 -11.44 1.23 3.80
CA ALA A 351 -11.65 0.66 2.48
C ALA A 351 -12.95 -0.14 2.37
N TYR A 352 -13.58 -0.05 1.18
CA TYR A 352 -14.62 -0.96 0.73
C TYR A 352 -14.06 -1.92 -0.32
N ILE A 353 -14.64 -3.12 -0.44
CA ILE A 353 -14.30 -4.09 -1.49
C ILE A 353 -15.48 -4.26 -2.43
N TYR A 354 -15.28 -4.02 -3.72
CA TYR A 354 -16.28 -4.32 -4.76
C TYR A 354 -16.15 -5.78 -5.20
N GLY A 355 -17.12 -6.60 -4.77
CA GLY A 355 -17.22 -8.03 -5.03
C GLY A 355 -17.28 -8.86 -3.76
N VAL A 356 -18.33 -9.71 -3.65
CA VAL A 356 -18.68 -10.52 -2.46
C VAL A 356 -18.37 -12.01 -2.62
N LYS A 357 -17.91 -12.46 -3.80
CA LYS A 357 -17.55 -13.85 -4.08
C LYS A 357 -16.09 -14.14 -3.65
N ASN A 358 -15.60 -15.32 -4.02
CA ASN A 358 -14.28 -15.82 -3.60
C ASN A 358 -13.14 -14.80 -3.72
N GLY A 359 -13.09 -14.00 -4.80
CA GLY A 359 -12.07 -12.98 -4.97
C GLY A 359 -12.13 -11.86 -3.91
N GLY A 360 -13.32 -11.33 -3.62
CA GLY A 360 -13.49 -10.31 -2.59
C GLY A 360 -13.20 -10.83 -1.18
N ILE A 361 -13.63 -12.07 -0.89
CA ILE A 361 -13.33 -12.73 0.40
C ILE A 361 -11.83 -12.96 0.59
N ALA A 362 -11.13 -13.35 -0.47
CA ALA A 362 -9.69 -13.57 -0.41
C ALA A 362 -8.93 -12.26 -0.18
N ILE A 363 -9.32 -11.16 -0.86
CA ILE A 363 -8.79 -9.81 -0.62
C ILE A 363 -9.03 -9.39 0.83
N ALA A 364 -10.25 -9.58 1.35
CA ALA A 364 -10.57 -9.23 2.73
C ALA A 364 -9.74 -10.00 3.75
N LYS A 365 -9.49 -11.30 3.51
CA LYS A 365 -8.58 -12.10 4.34
C LYS A 365 -7.15 -11.60 4.27
N HIS A 366 -6.68 -11.23 3.08
CA HIS A 366 -5.34 -10.68 2.90
C HIS A 366 -5.16 -9.37 3.67
N ILE A 367 -6.06 -8.39 3.47
CA ILE A 367 -6.03 -7.10 4.16
C ILE A 367 -6.03 -7.27 5.68
N ARG A 368 -6.83 -8.21 6.21
CA ARG A 368 -6.86 -8.48 7.66
C ARG A 368 -5.59 -9.10 8.22
N ASN A 369 -4.86 -9.85 7.38
CA ASN A 369 -3.62 -10.54 7.77
C ASN A 369 -2.37 -9.69 7.49
N GLU A 370 -2.50 -8.60 6.74
CA GLU A 370 -1.41 -7.69 6.42
C GLU A 370 -0.93 -6.96 7.69
N ASN A 371 0.38 -6.95 7.91
CA ASN A 371 0.96 -6.29 9.07
C ASN A 371 2.27 -5.55 8.68
N PRO A 372 2.32 -4.21 8.79
CA PRO A 372 1.26 -3.32 9.23
C PRO A 372 0.07 -3.25 8.25
N ALA A 373 -1.14 -3.12 8.77
CA ALA A 373 -2.35 -3.06 7.96
C ALA A 373 -2.39 -1.76 7.14
N ARG A 374 -2.40 -1.90 5.83
CA ARG A 374 -2.51 -0.79 4.87
C ARG A 374 -3.94 -0.27 4.76
N PHE A 375 -4.91 -1.16 4.90
CA PHE A 375 -6.34 -0.87 4.81
C PHE A 375 -7.12 -1.42 6.01
N ASP A 376 -8.18 -0.71 6.43
CA ASP A 376 -9.19 -1.18 7.38
C ASP A 376 -10.52 -1.38 6.65
N LEU A 377 -10.95 -2.64 6.53
CA LEU A 377 -12.15 -3.02 5.81
C LEU A 377 -13.41 -2.60 6.57
N LYS A 378 -14.22 -1.72 5.97
CA LYS A 378 -15.49 -1.22 6.52
C LYS A 378 -16.73 -1.80 5.83
N GLY A 379 -16.62 -2.23 4.56
CA GLY A 379 -17.76 -2.77 3.84
C GLY A 379 -17.41 -3.52 2.57
N PHE A 380 -18.41 -4.20 2.03
CA PHE A 380 -18.40 -4.78 0.69
C PHE A 380 -19.44 -4.11 -0.19
N ILE A 381 -19.20 -4.09 -1.49
CA ILE A 381 -20.17 -3.62 -2.50
C ILE A 381 -20.55 -4.79 -3.39
N SER A 382 -21.85 -4.91 -3.67
CA SER A 382 -22.39 -5.95 -4.57
C SER A 382 -23.48 -5.38 -5.47
N ASP A 383 -23.55 -5.92 -6.69
CA ASP A 383 -24.64 -5.74 -7.64
C ASP A 383 -25.73 -6.82 -7.49
N ASP A 384 -25.51 -7.86 -6.67
CA ASP A 384 -26.48 -8.91 -6.40
C ASP A 384 -27.40 -8.52 -5.23
N ARG A 385 -28.68 -8.28 -5.57
CA ARG A 385 -29.74 -7.94 -4.61
C ARG A 385 -29.91 -8.97 -3.48
N LYS A 386 -29.53 -10.23 -3.70
CA LYS A 386 -29.70 -11.31 -2.70
C LYS A 386 -28.76 -11.20 -1.50
N VAL A 387 -27.67 -10.48 -1.62
CA VAL A 387 -26.65 -10.29 -0.57
C VAL A 387 -26.62 -8.89 0.02
N GLU A 388 -27.45 -7.99 -0.50
CA GLU A 388 -27.61 -6.62 -0.01
C GLU A 388 -28.00 -6.61 1.47
N ASN A 389 -27.43 -5.67 2.23
CA ASN A 389 -27.63 -5.48 3.68
C ASN A 389 -27.25 -6.66 4.57
N LYS A 390 -26.63 -7.73 4.03
CA LYS A 390 -26.08 -8.82 4.82
C LYS A 390 -24.71 -8.44 5.42
N ILE A 391 -24.36 -9.16 6.47
CA ILE A 391 -23.05 -9.03 7.08
C ILE A 391 -22.15 -10.13 6.51
N LEU A 392 -21.04 -9.73 5.86
CA LEU A 392 -20.02 -10.61 5.33
C LEU A 392 -18.69 -10.34 6.07
N MET A 393 -18.11 -11.38 6.68
CA MET A 393 -16.88 -11.23 7.46
C MET A 393 -16.94 -10.11 8.53
N GLY A 394 -18.12 -9.87 9.13
CA GLY A 394 -18.32 -8.87 10.18
C GLY A 394 -18.49 -7.43 9.70
N VAL A 395 -18.57 -7.16 8.39
CA VAL A 395 -18.87 -5.85 7.81
C VAL A 395 -20.08 -5.93 6.86
N ARG A 396 -20.76 -4.80 6.66
CA ARG A 396 -22.00 -4.71 5.87
C ARG A 396 -21.70 -4.82 4.37
N VAL A 397 -22.66 -5.38 3.61
CA VAL A 397 -22.67 -5.38 2.14
C VAL A 397 -23.59 -4.27 1.66
N TYR A 398 -23.04 -3.33 0.91
CA TYR A 398 -23.75 -2.20 0.31
C TYR A 398 -24.13 -2.50 -1.13
N LYS A 399 -25.16 -1.84 -1.59
CA LYS A 399 -25.62 -1.91 -2.98
C LYS A 399 -24.81 -0.96 -3.86
N LEU A 400 -24.65 -1.34 -5.12
CA LEU A 400 -24.13 -0.46 -6.14
C LEU A 400 -25.28 0.42 -6.69
N ASP A 401 -25.47 1.61 -6.12
CA ASP A 401 -26.48 2.59 -6.55
C ASP A 401 -25.91 4.02 -6.58
N ALA A 402 -26.73 4.98 -6.98
CA ALA A 402 -26.32 6.39 -7.09
C ALA A 402 -25.98 7.06 -5.74
N GLU A 403 -26.43 6.49 -4.61
CA GLU A 403 -26.13 7.03 -3.28
C GLU A 403 -24.85 6.45 -2.66
N LEU A 404 -24.26 5.45 -3.30
CA LEU A 404 -23.10 4.72 -2.78
C LEU A 404 -21.91 5.66 -2.49
N VAL A 405 -21.57 6.53 -3.43
CA VAL A 405 -20.39 7.43 -3.28
C VAL A 405 -20.61 8.41 -2.13
N LYS A 406 -21.84 8.91 -1.96
CA LYS A 406 -22.21 9.76 -0.82
C LYS A 406 -22.08 8.99 0.49
N THR A 407 -22.59 7.76 0.56
CA THR A 407 -22.46 6.89 1.75
C THR A 407 -21.00 6.63 2.09
N MET A 408 -20.14 6.35 1.09
CA MET A 408 -18.71 6.17 1.29
C MET A 408 -18.05 7.42 1.85
N THR A 409 -18.42 8.59 1.35
CA THR A 409 -17.88 9.88 1.83
C THR A 409 -18.32 10.17 3.27
N ASP A 410 -19.61 9.95 3.59
CA ASP A 410 -20.16 10.17 4.93
C ASP A 410 -19.55 9.21 5.97
N GLU A 411 -19.18 8.00 5.58
CA GLU A 411 -18.47 7.03 6.43
C GLU A 411 -16.95 7.22 6.45
N GLY A 412 -16.41 8.21 5.73
CA GLY A 412 -14.98 8.51 5.68
C GLY A 412 -14.16 7.44 4.97
N ILE A 413 -14.72 6.80 3.95
CA ILE A 413 -14.01 5.78 3.15
C ILE A 413 -13.04 6.47 2.20
N GLU A 414 -11.77 6.05 2.28
CA GLU A 414 -10.67 6.60 1.49
C GLU A 414 -10.28 5.71 0.30
N ALA A 415 -10.68 4.43 0.32
CA ALA A 415 -10.27 3.47 -0.70
C ALA A 415 -11.39 2.54 -1.16
N LEU A 416 -11.42 2.26 -2.46
CA LEU A 416 -12.22 1.20 -3.07
C LEU A 416 -11.31 0.15 -3.69
N ILE A 417 -11.43 -1.10 -3.26
CA ILE A 417 -10.63 -2.21 -3.80
C ILE A 417 -11.54 -3.07 -4.67
N VAL A 418 -11.21 -3.15 -5.95
CA VAL A 418 -12.00 -3.88 -6.94
C VAL A 418 -11.47 -5.31 -7.09
N SER A 419 -12.36 -6.29 -6.91
CA SER A 419 -12.04 -7.70 -7.13
C SER A 419 -11.73 -7.99 -8.61
N PRO A 420 -10.79 -8.92 -8.93
CA PRO A 420 -10.40 -9.25 -10.30
C PRO A 420 -11.59 -9.58 -11.21
N TYR A 421 -12.54 -10.36 -10.68
CA TYR A 421 -13.75 -10.77 -11.42
C TYR A 421 -14.75 -9.63 -11.68
N ARG A 422 -14.55 -8.45 -11.11
CA ARG A 422 -15.40 -7.27 -11.28
C ARG A 422 -14.72 -6.13 -12.01
N LYS A 423 -13.43 -6.26 -12.36
CA LYS A 423 -12.62 -5.23 -13.00
C LYS A 423 -13.28 -4.72 -14.29
N GLU A 424 -13.67 -5.61 -15.19
CA GLU A 424 -14.29 -5.23 -16.47
C GLU A 424 -15.65 -4.53 -16.29
N ALA A 425 -16.50 -5.05 -15.40
CA ALA A 425 -17.80 -4.45 -15.12
C ALA A 425 -17.65 -3.06 -14.47
N PHE A 426 -16.64 -2.90 -13.62
CA PHE A 426 -16.31 -1.64 -12.98
C PHE A 426 -15.80 -0.61 -14.00
N LEU A 427 -14.87 -0.98 -14.88
CA LEU A 427 -14.30 -0.09 -15.90
C LEU A 427 -15.35 0.38 -16.94
N LYS A 428 -16.42 -0.39 -17.17
CA LYS A 428 -17.53 0.02 -18.03
C LYS A 428 -18.42 1.10 -17.40
N ASN A 429 -18.36 1.32 -16.11
CA ASN A 429 -19.16 2.30 -15.38
C ASN A 429 -18.38 3.61 -15.18
N GLU A 430 -18.15 4.33 -16.28
CA GLU A 430 -17.37 5.59 -16.28
C GLU A 430 -17.95 6.63 -15.30
N ALA A 431 -19.28 6.73 -15.19
CA ALA A 431 -19.95 7.68 -14.31
C ALA A 431 -19.59 7.44 -12.83
N LEU A 432 -19.61 6.18 -12.39
CA LEU A 432 -19.22 5.81 -11.02
C LEU A 432 -17.74 6.13 -10.76
N ILE A 433 -16.89 5.83 -11.72
CA ILE A 433 -15.43 6.11 -11.60
C ILE A 433 -15.19 7.62 -11.44
N ASP A 434 -15.84 8.43 -12.27
CA ASP A 434 -15.73 9.89 -12.20
C ASP A 434 -16.25 10.46 -10.87
N GLU A 435 -17.32 9.91 -10.32
CA GLU A 435 -17.86 10.29 -9.00
C GLU A 435 -16.90 9.91 -7.86
N LEU A 436 -16.34 8.69 -7.89
CA LEU A 436 -15.37 8.24 -6.89
C LEU A 436 -14.11 9.11 -6.89
N ILE A 437 -13.59 9.43 -8.09
CA ILE A 437 -12.41 10.28 -8.24
C ILE A 437 -12.71 11.71 -7.72
N LYS A 438 -13.88 12.29 -8.07
CA LYS A 438 -14.31 13.61 -7.56
C LYS A 438 -14.45 13.63 -6.03
N ALA A 439 -14.89 12.51 -5.44
CA ALA A 439 -14.99 12.35 -3.99
C ALA A 439 -13.64 12.13 -3.30
N GLY A 440 -12.53 11.98 -4.04
CA GLY A 440 -11.19 11.72 -3.49
C GLY A 440 -10.99 10.28 -3.00
N ILE A 441 -11.80 9.33 -3.47
CA ILE A 441 -11.70 7.92 -3.10
C ILE A 441 -10.68 7.24 -4.02
N HIS A 442 -9.62 6.69 -3.44
CA HIS A 442 -8.58 5.97 -4.17
C HIS A 442 -9.06 4.59 -4.61
N ILE A 443 -8.88 4.26 -5.87
CA ILE A 443 -9.31 2.98 -6.45
C ILE A 443 -8.10 2.05 -6.58
N TYR A 444 -8.24 0.80 -6.12
CA TYR A 444 -7.19 -0.21 -6.18
C TYR A 444 -7.67 -1.44 -6.95
N PHE A 445 -6.81 -1.96 -7.84
CA PHE A 445 -7.01 -3.24 -8.50
C PHE A 445 -6.08 -4.30 -7.91
N THR A 446 -6.53 -5.54 -7.97
CA THR A 446 -5.68 -6.71 -7.73
C THR A 446 -5.18 -7.25 -9.07
N GLN A 447 -4.11 -8.06 -9.03
CA GLN A 447 -3.62 -8.78 -10.20
C GLN A 447 -4.71 -9.61 -10.88
N GLU A 448 -4.55 -9.95 -12.17
CA GLU A 448 -5.54 -10.66 -12.97
C GLU A 448 -5.89 -12.05 -12.39
N ALA A 449 -7.12 -12.50 -12.66
CA ALA A 449 -7.68 -13.73 -12.09
C ALA A 449 -6.87 -14.99 -12.44
N GLN A 450 -6.22 -15.06 -13.62
CA GLN A 450 -5.38 -16.20 -14.04
C GLN A 450 -4.07 -16.29 -13.25
N GLU A 451 -3.51 -15.17 -12.83
CA GLU A 451 -2.34 -15.13 -11.93
C GLU A 451 -2.74 -15.49 -10.49
N TRP A 452 -3.98 -15.16 -10.11
CA TRP A 452 -4.53 -15.47 -8.79
C TRP A 452 -4.64 -16.96 -8.51
N GLU A 453 -5.04 -17.76 -9.48
CA GLU A 453 -5.15 -19.23 -9.33
C GLU A 453 -3.77 -19.87 -9.14
N LYS A 454 -2.72 -19.30 -9.75
CA LYS A 454 -1.33 -19.72 -9.53
C LYS A 454 -0.75 -19.28 -8.18
N VAL A 455 -1.24 -18.16 -7.62
CA VAL A 455 -0.78 -17.53 -6.38
C VAL A 455 -1.40 -18.15 -5.11
N ILE A 456 -2.47 -18.98 -5.22
CA ILE A 456 -3.04 -19.71 -4.07
C ILE A 456 -2.00 -20.58 -3.34
N GLY A 457 -0.82 -20.76 -3.92
CA GLY A 457 0.35 -21.44 -3.32
C GLY A 457 1.27 -20.62 -2.41
N GLY A 458 1.01 -19.32 -2.12
CA GLY A 458 1.79 -18.60 -1.11
C GLY A 458 2.26 -17.17 -1.38
N ALA A 459 2.02 -16.59 -2.55
CA ALA A 459 2.33 -15.17 -2.79
C ALA A 459 1.14 -14.26 -2.43
N SER A 460 1.41 -13.12 -1.82
CA SER A 460 0.40 -12.12 -1.44
C SER A 460 -0.12 -11.38 -2.67
N PRO A 461 -1.45 -11.12 -2.80
CA PRO A 461 -1.98 -10.31 -3.88
C PRO A 461 -1.48 -8.87 -3.75
N GLU A 462 -0.77 -8.40 -4.75
CA GLU A 462 -0.31 -7.02 -4.79
C GLU A 462 -1.48 -6.10 -5.19
N LEU A 463 -1.79 -5.12 -4.33
CA LEU A 463 -2.82 -4.11 -4.57
C LEU A 463 -2.18 -2.92 -5.26
N LYS A 464 -2.52 -2.72 -6.54
CA LYS A 464 -2.05 -1.60 -7.37
C LYS A 464 -3.13 -0.53 -7.41
N GLU A 465 -2.75 0.71 -7.12
CA GLU A 465 -3.64 1.85 -7.32
C GLU A 465 -3.93 2.04 -8.81
N ILE A 466 -5.18 2.38 -9.14
CA ILE A 466 -5.61 2.61 -10.51
C ILE A 466 -4.74 3.70 -11.15
N SER A 467 -4.26 3.41 -12.33
CA SER A 467 -3.51 4.38 -13.12
C SER A 467 -4.39 4.94 -14.25
N ILE A 468 -3.99 6.07 -14.81
CA ILE A 468 -4.72 6.67 -15.92
C ILE A 468 -4.78 5.73 -17.15
N GLU A 469 -3.75 4.90 -17.28
CA GLU A 469 -3.66 3.89 -18.32
C GLU A 469 -4.77 2.84 -18.21
N ASP A 470 -5.24 2.54 -16.99
CA ASP A 470 -6.33 1.59 -16.73
C ASP A 470 -7.72 2.19 -17.07
N LEU A 471 -7.84 3.53 -17.10
CA LEU A 471 -9.10 4.25 -17.33
C LEU A 471 -9.37 4.57 -18.81
N LEU A 472 -8.39 4.39 -19.68
CA LEU A 472 -8.59 4.69 -21.10
C LEU A 472 -9.46 3.61 -21.75
N PRO A 473 -10.52 3.99 -22.48
CA PRO A 473 -11.43 3.05 -23.13
C PRO A 473 -10.70 2.27 -24.22
N ARG A 474 -10.59 0.96 -24.07
CA ARG A 474 -9.91 0.09 -25.02
C ARG A 474 -10.51 -1.31 -25.03
N GLU A 475 -10.36 -1.97 -26.17
CA GLU A 475 -10.66 -3.39 -26.33
C GLU A 475 -9.38 -4.20 -26.09
N GLU A 476 -9.48 -5.30 -25.38
CA GLU A 476 -8.37 -6.21 -25.14
C GLU A 476 -7.87 -6.82 -26.46
N ILE A 477 -6.54 -6.74 -26.70
CA ILE A 477 -5.92 -7.25 -27.92
C ILE A 477 -5.49 -8.70 -27.69
N ASN A 478 -6.13 -9.61 -28.40
CA ASN A 478 -5.89 -11.05 -28.32
C ASN A 478 -5.01 -11.49 -29.49
N VAL A 479 -3.71 -11.71 -29.22
CA VAL A 479 -2.72 -12.19 -30.20
C VAL A 479 -2.42 -13.66 -29.94
N ASP A 480 -2.26 -14.44 -30.99
CA ASP A 480 -1.80 -15.84 -30.91
C ASP A 480 -0.30 -15.89 -30.57
N MET A 481 0.02 -15.58 -29.32
CA MET A 481 1.41 -15.58 -28.84
C MET A 481 2.06 -16.98 -28.87
N LYS A 482 1.28 -18.05 -28.96
CA LYS A 482 1.79 -19.41 -29.08
C LYS A 482 2.41 -19.64 -30.45
N SER A 483 1.72 -19.26 -31.53
CA SER A 483 2.24 -19.32 -32.91
C SER A 483 3.46 -18.42 -33.11
N VAL A 484 3.44 -17.21 -32.49
CA VAL A 484 4.60 -16.29 -32.50
C VAL A 484 5.79 -16.94 -31.80
N GLY A 485 5.58 -17.53 -30.64
CA GLY A 485 6.64 -18.19 -29.87
C GLY A 485 7.27 -19.38 -30.59
N GLU A 486 6.49 -20.19 -31.30
CA GLU A 486 7.02 -21.31 -32.11
C GLU A 486 7.99 -20.87 -33.20
N GLN A 487 7.78 -19.68 -33.76
CA GLN A 487 8.66 -19.14 -34.82
C GLN A 487 9.95 -18.51 -34.26
N LEU A 488 9.90 -17.92 -33.04
CA LEU A 488 11.03 -17.23 -32.42
C LEU A 488 11.89 -18.14 -31.53
N LYS A 489 11.34 -19.30 -31.12
CA LYS A 489 12.03 -20.25 -30.24
C LYS A 489 13.33 -20.74 -30.86
N GLY A 490 14.42 -20.70 -30.09
CA GLY A 490 15.75 -21.15 -30.53
C GLY A 490 16.42 -20.31 -31.63
N LYS A 491 15.83 -19.14 -31.98
CA LYS A 491 16.37 -18.24 -33.01
C LYS A 491 17.36 -17.22 -32.43
N CYS A 492 18.28 -16.77 -33.29
CA CYS A 492 19.09 -15.60 -33.00
C CYS A 492 18.33 -14.33 -33.40
N ILE A 493 18.10 -13.45 -32.44
CA ILE A 493 17.26 -12.27 -32.65
C ILE A 493 18.06 -11.02 -32.25
N MET A 494 18.20 -10.09 -33.16
CA MET A 494 18.81 -8.78 -32.91
C MET A 494 17.72 -7.75 -32.71
N ILE A 495 17.85 -6.93 -31.65
CA ILE A 495 16.95 -5.81 -31.35
C ILE A 495 17.79 -4.55 -31.28
N THR A 496 17.57 -3.61 -32.21
CA THR A 496 18.21 -2.29 -32.20
C THR A 496 17.28 -1.28 -31.53
N GLY A 497 17.83 -0.38 -30.75
CA GLY A 497 17.01 0.46 -29.88
C GLY A 497 16.43 -0.31 -28.67
N SER A 498 17.20 -1.32 -28.18
CA SER A 498 16.78 -2.25 -27.14
C SER A 498 16.48 -1.57 -25.81
N ALA A 499 17.10 -0.44 -25.51
CA ALA A 499 16.89 0.33 -24.29
C ALA A 499 15.73 1.35 -24.38
N GLY A 500 15.16 1.55 -25.58
CA GLY A 500 13.95 2.36 -25.77
C GLY A 500 12.70 1.65 -25.22
N SER A 501 11.62 2.40 -24.95
CA SER A 501 10.39 1.85 -24.36
C SER A 501 9.78 0.69 -25.17
N ILE A 502 9.83 0.75 -26.51
CA ILE A 502 9.36 -0.32 -27.38
C ILE A 502 10.35 -1.49 -27.42
N GLY A 503 11.67 -1.17 -27.57
CA GLY A 503 12.71 -2.19 -27.62
C GLY A 503 12.76 -3.03 -26.36
N GLN A 504 12.72 -2.42 -25.20
CA GLN A 504 12.71 -3.08 -23.91
C GLN A 504 11.53 -4.04 -23.75
N GLU A 505 10.33 -3.61 -24.14
CA GLU A 505 9.13 -4.46 -24.09
C GLU A 505 9.22 -5.64 -25.05
N ILE A 506 9.73 -5.41 -26.28
CA ILE A 506 9.99 -6.50 -27.25
C ILE A 506 10.97 -7.51 -26.64
N VAL A 507 12.04 -7.07 -25.97
CA VAL A 507 12.98 -7.97 -25.27
C VAL A 507 12.25 -8.81 -24.23
N GLN A 508 11.44 -8.18 -23.35
CA GLN A 508 10.70 -8.88 -22.28
C GLN A 508 9.73 -9.93 -22.86
N GLN A 509 9.03 -9.60 -23.92
CA GLN A 509 8.09 -10.55 -24.55
C GLN A 509 8.79 -11.69 -25.24
N ILE A 510 9.90 -11.43 -25.96
CA ILE A 510 10.68 -12.46 -26.65
C ILE A 510 11.34 -13.42 -25.64
N CYS A 511 11.78 -12.93 -24.48
CA CYS A 511 12.36 -13.78 -23.42
C CYS A 511 11.41 -14.92 -22.99
N GLN A 512 10.09 -14.69 -23.03
CA GLN A 512 9.08 -15.70 -22.67
C GLN A 512 9.07 -16.90 -23.66
N PHE A 513 9.58 -16.72 -24.88
CA PHE A 513 9.59 -17.75 -25.93
C PHE A 513 10.89 -18.55 -26.01
N LYS A 514 11.85 -18.30 -25.12
CA LYS A 514 13.13 -18.99 -25.06
C LYS A 514 13.89 -18.91 -26.39
N PRO A 515 14.29 -17.71 -26.84
CA PRO A 515 15.13 -17.53 -28.00
C PRO A 515 16.47 -18.25 -27.79
N GLY A 516 17.16 -18.59 -28.92
CA GLY A 516 18.49 -19.22 -28.85
C GLY A 516 19.59 -18.23 -28.46
N HIS A 517 19.50 -16.99 -28.98
CA HIS A 517 20.44 -15.91 -28.70
C HIS A 517 19.77 -14.54 -28.90
N LEU A 518 19.93 -13.63 -27.95
CA LEU A 518 19.51 -12.24 -28.05
C LEU A 518 20.72 -11.32 -28.22
N VAL A 519 20.67 -10.45 -29.25
CA VAL A 519 21.68 -9.41 -29.50
C VAL A 519 21.01 -8.06 -29.35
N LEU A 520 21.28 -7.38 -28.22
CA LEU A 520 20.58 -6.17 -27.76
C LEU A 520 21.48 -4.96 -27.99
N VAL A 521 21.10 -4.09 -28.94
CA VAL A 521 21.93 -2.98 -29.39
C VAL A 521 21.24 -1.66 -29.11
N ASP A 522 21.93 -0.76 -28.40
CA ASP A 522 21.53 0.63 -28.19
C ASP A 522 22.74 1.53 -28.04
N GLN A 523 22.63 2.81 -28.41
CA GLN A 523 23.72 3.76 -28.26
C GLN A 523 23.74 4.43 -26.86
N ALA A 524 22.65 4.37 -26.13
CA ALA A 524 22.48 4.99 -24.80
C ALA A 524 22.99 4.05 -23.71
N GLU A 525 24.17 4.33 -23.14
CA GLU A 525 24.85 3.46 -22.17
C GLU A 525 24.01 3.22 -20.91
N THR A 526 23.53 4.28 -20.25
CA THR A 526 22.81 4.16 -18.98
C THR A 526 21.50 3.35 -19.12
N PRO A 527 20.61 3.60 -20.09
CA PRO A 527 19.44 2.73 -20.31
C PRO A 527 19.81 1.31 -20.71
N GLN A 528 20.96 1.12 -21.44
CA GLN A 528 21.42 -0.20 -21.83
C GLN A 528 21.92 -1.02 -20.62
N HIS A 529 22.45 -0.36 -19.59
CA HIS A 529 22.77 -1.01 -18.33
C HIS A 529 21.51 -1.54 -17.62
N GLU A 530 20.38 -0.83 -17.68
CA GLU A 530 19.10 -1.32 -17.16
C GLU A 530 18.63 -2.60 -17.89
N ILE A 531 18.84 -2.68 -19.21
CA ILE A 531 18.62 -3.91 -20.00
C ILE A 531 19.49 -5.05 -19.49
N GLN A 532 20.76 -4.78 -19.18
CA GLN A 532 21.67 -5.80 -18.63
C GLN A 532 21.16 -6.34 -17.29
N LEU A 533 20.71 -5.46 -16.39
CA LEU A 533 20.09 -5.85 -15.11
C LEU A 533 18.80 -6.65 -15.31
N MET A 534 18.00 -6.28 -16.29
CA MET A 534 16.78 -7.01 -16.64
C MET A 534 17.12 -8.41 -17.15
N MET A 535 18.10 -8.55 -18.02
CA MET A 535 18.52 -9.85 -18.55
C MET A 535 19.10 -10.79 -17.48
N ALA A 536 19.62 -10.25 -16.38
CA ALA A 536 20.06 -11.07 -15.24
C ALA A 536 18.90 -11.89 -14.61
N GLN A 537 17.64 -11.50 -14.84
CA GLN A 537 16.46 -12.26 -14.41
C GLN A 537 16.16 -13.48 -15.30
N TRP A 538 16.82 -13.57 -16.46
CA TRP A 538 16.66 -14.64 -17.45
C TRP A 538 17.99 -15.39 -17.72
N PRO A 539 18.58 -16.04 -16.68
CA PRO A 539 19.92 -16.64 -16.79
C PRO A 539 20.03 -17.76 -17.83
N ASP A 540 18.90 -18.38 -18.18
CA ASP A 540 18.83 -19.47 -19.19
C ASP A 540 18.86 -18.95 -20.63
N ILE A 541 18.78 -17.64 -20.86
CA ILE A 541 18.79 -17.04 -22.21
C ILE A 541 20.16 -16.45 -22.48
N LYS A 542 20.83 -16.94 -23.54
CA LYS A 542 22.05 -16.35 -24.00
C LYS A 542 21.77 -14.97 -24.58
N SER A 543 22.38 -13.92 -24.03
CA SER A 543 22.17 -12.55 -24.47
C SER A 543 23.47 -11.75 -24.43
N GLU A 544 23.64 -10.88 -25.44
CA GLU A 544 24.71 -9.91 -25.55
C GLU A 544 24.10 -8.50 -25.53
N VAL A 545 24.45 -7.72 -24.50
CA VAL A 545 23.99 -6.34 -24.33
C VAL A 545 25.10 -5.39 -24.75
N LEU A 546 24.89 -4.70 -25.87
CA LEU A 546 25.93 -3.99 -26.59
C LEU A 546 25.63 -2.49 -26.68
N VAL A 547 26.60 -1.66 -26.36
CA VAL A 547 26.52 -0.21 -26.57
C VAL A 547 27.11 0.13 -27.92
N ALA A 548 26.25 0.40 -28.92
CA ALA A 548 26.66 0.68 -30.26
C ALA A 548 25.66 1.56 -31.03
N SER A 549 26.17 2.46 -31.87
CA SER A 549 25.33 3.24 -32.79
C SER A 549 25.05 2.48 -34.06
N ILE A 550 23.80 2.46 -34.51
CA ILE A 550 23.38 1.85 -35.79
C ILE A 550 24.01 2.55 -37.01
N CYS A 551 24.47 3.78 -36.89
CA CYS A 551 25.14 4.55 -37.92
C CYS A 551 26.60 4.11 -38.11
N HIS A 552 27.16 3.34 -37.21
CA HIS A 552 28.56 2.90 -37.25
C HIS A 552 28.68 1.61 -38.07
N GLN A 553 28.63 1.74 -39.40
CA GLN A 553 28.51 0.61 -40.38
C GLN A 553 29.51 -0.52 -40.10
N LYS A 554 30.82 -0.21 -39.88
CA LYS A 554 31.85 -1.22 -39.63
C LYS A 554 31.60 -2.02 -38.34
N HIS A 555 31.16 -1.34 -37.30
CA HIS A 555 30.85 -1.99 -36.04
C HIS A 555 29.61 -2.87 -36.20
N MET A 556 28.53 -2.33 -36.76
CA MET A 556 27.32 -3.11 -37.03
C MET A 556 27.61 -4.32 -37.94
N GLU A 557 28.44 -4.16 -38.97
CA GLU A 557 28.83 -5.26 -39.81
C GLU A 557 29.59 -6.36 -39.05
N SER A 558 30.47 -6.00 -38.08
CA SER A 558 31.13 -6.99 -37.22
C SER A 558 30.11 -7.80 -36.41
N LEU A 559 29.08 -7.15 -35.86
CA LEU A 559 28.03 -7.80 -35.06
C LEU A 559 27.19 -8.76 -35.95
N PHE A 560 26.77 -8.31 -37.17
CA PHE A 560 26.04 -9.19 -38.08
C PHE A 560 26.86 -10.39 -38.52
N ARG A 561 28.17 -10.25 -38.75
CA ARG A 561 29.07 -11.34 -39.13
C ARG A 561 29.23 -12.34 -37.97
N GLU A 562 29.34 -11.86 -36.74
CA GLU A 562 29.53 -12.67 -35.54
C GLU A 562 28.28 -13.45 -35.18
N TYR A 563 27.17 -12.74 -35.04
CA TYR A 563 25.93 -13.30 -34.48
C TYR A 563 24.97 -13.89 -35.50
N LYS A 564 25.02 -13.46 -36.76
CA LYS A 564 24.14 -13.92 -37.89
C LYS A 564 22.68 -14.03 -37.49
N PRO A 565 22.02 -12.91 -37.15
CA PRO A 565 20.66 -12.94 -36.65
C PRO A 565 19.65 -13.51 -37.66
N ASP A 566 18.73 -14.36 -37.20
CA ASP A 566 17.60 -14.83 -38.01
C ASP A 566 16.54 -13.72 -38.17
N TYR A 567 16.33 -12.93 -37.10
CA TYR A 567 15.37 -11.85 -37.06
C TYR A 567 16.02 -10.55 -36.57
N VAL A 568 15.62 -9.44 -37.17
CA VAL A 568 15.99 -8.09 -36.70
C VAL A 568 14.73 -7.31 -36.40
N PHE A 569 14.56 -6.86 -35.15
CA PHE A 569 13.56 -5.88 -34.74
C PHE A 569 14.22 -4.52 -34.61
N HIS A 570 13.91 -3.63 -35.56
CA HIS A 570 14.55 -2.32 -35.65
C HIS A 570 13.66 -1.24 -35.01
N ALA A 571 13.92 -0.97 -33.73
CA ALA A 571 13.22 0.07 -32.93
C ALA A 571 14.09 1.31 -32.69
N ALA A 572 15.34 1.32 -33.13
CA ALA A 572 16.24 2.45 -33.00
C ALA A 572 15.80 3.62 -33.90
N ALA A 573 15.45 4.74 -33.29
CA ALA A 573 15.18 6.00 -33.99
C ALA A 573 15.10 7.16 -32.98
N TYR A 574 15.42 8.38 -33.43
CA TYR A 574 15.07 9.61 -32.70
C TYR A 574 13.59 9.94 -32.98
N LYS A 575 12.83 10.30 -31.93
CA LYS A 575 11.36 10.42 -31.99
C LYS A 575 10.79 11.79 -31.59
N HIS A 576 11.58 12.66 -30.94
CA HIS A 576 11.09 13.92 -30.42
C HIS A 576 10.99 14.98 -31.53
N VAL A 577 9.75 15.32 -31.90
CA VAL A 577 9.47 16.23 -33.02
C VAL A 577 10.18 17.59 -32.88
N PRO A 578 10.07 18.33 -31.73
CA PRO A 578 10.74 19.63 -31.61
C PRO A 578 12.26 19.55 -31.75
N MET A 579 12.87 18.49 -31.20
CA MET A 579 14.32 18.31 -31.29
C MET A 579 14.80 18.09 -32.71
N LEU A 580 14.01 17.36 -33.53
CA LEU A 580 14.38 17.08 -34.90
C LEU A 580 13.98 18.21 -35.85
N GLU A 581 13.01 19.08 -35.49
CA GLU A 581 12.78 20.34 -36.19
C GLU A 581 14.00 21.27 -36.04
N ASP A 582 14.60 21.31 -34.86
CA ASP A 582 15.78 22.11 -34.60
C ASP A 582 17.08 21.48 -35.14
N ASN A 583 17.11 20.13 -35.33
CA ASN A 583 18.28 19.37 -35.77
C ASN A 583 17.89 18.35 -36.84
N PRO A 584 17.50 18.78 -38.05
CA PRO A 584 17.06 17.88 -39.10
C PRO A 584 18.15 16.90 -39.56
N GLU A 585 19.41 17.28 -39.55
CA GLU A 585 20.55 16.46 -39.86
C GLU A 585 20.63 15.20 -38.99
N GLU A 586 20.32 15.30 -37.71
CA GLU A 586 20.31 14.14 -36.81
C GLU A 586 19.23 13.12 -37.19
N SER A 587 18.11 13.57 -37.78
CA SER A 587 17.08 12.69 -38.29
C SER A 587 17.54 11.91 -39.51
N ILE A 588 18.39 12.53 -40.34
CA ILE A 588 18.94 11.88 -41.53
C ILE A 588 19.96 10.84 -41.13
N TYR A 589 20.94 11.20 -40.29
CA TYR A 589 21.97 10.26 -39.87
C TYR A 589 21.40 9.10 -39.06
N ASN A 590 20.64 9.38 -38.00
CA ASN A 590 20.20 8.32 -37.12
C ASN A 590 19.01 7.54 -37.70
N ASN A 591 17.96 8.22 -38.19
CA ASN A 591 16.78 7.49 -38.65
C ASN A 591 16.98 6.91 -40.07
N ILE A 592 17.39 7.73 -41.05
CA ILE A 592 17.44 7.28 -42.44
C ILE A 592 18.70 6.44 -42.71
N TYR A 593 19.88 7.00 -42.47
CA TYR A 593 21.14 6.31 -42.75
C TYR A 593 21.32 5.09 -41.82
N GLY A 594 21.02 5.23 -40.54
CA GLY A 594 21.05 4.11 -39.61
C GLY A 594 20.13 2.95 -40.00
N THR A 595 18.89 3.24 -40.46
CA THR A 595 17.96 2.22 -40.97
C THR A 595 18.52 1.55 -42.23
N ARG A 596 19.09 2.32 -43.17
CA ARG A 596 19.71 1.80 -44.37
C ARG A 596 20.87 0.84 -44.05
N VAL A 597 21.80 1.24 -43.17
CA VAL A 597 22.91 0.39 -42.72
C VAL A 597 22.41 -0.95 -42.19
N ILE A 598 21.43 -0.94 -41.29
CA ILE A 598 20.92 -2.18 -40.68
C ILE A 598 20.18 -3.04 -41.72
N ALA A 599 19.40 -2.42 -42.64
CA ALA A 599 18.66 -3.13 -43.67
C ALA A 599 19.60 -3.78 -44.71
N ASP A 600 20.64 -3.06 -45.16
CA ASP A 600 21.64 -3.59 -46.12
C ASP A 600 22.44 -4.75 -45.50
N LEU A 601 22.82 -4.63 -44.21
CA LEU A 601 23.52 -5.71 -43.51
C LEU A 601 22.57 -6.92 -43.29
N ALA A 602 21.27 -6.69 -43.07
CA ALA A 602 20.29 -7.77 -42.98
C ALA A 602 20.24 -8.58 -44.27
N VAL A 603 20.21 -7.91 -45.42
CA VAL A 603 20.29 -8.58 -46.76
C VAL A 603 21.61 -9.30 -46.93
N LYS A 604 22.72 -8.60 -46.66
CA LYS A 604 24.10 -9.14 -46.85
C LYS A 604 24.36 -10.40 -46.06
N TYR A 605 23.83 -10.47 -44.82
CA TYR A 605 24.04 -11.61 -43.89
C TYR A 605 22.86 -12.60 -43.83
N GLY A 606 21.86 -12.43 -44.75
CA GLY A 606 20.79 -13.40 -44.94
C GLY A 606 19.81 -13.49 -43.80
N VAL A 607 19.53 -12.37 -43.15
CA VAL A 607 18.45 -12.25 -42.14
C VAL A 607 17.13 -12.70 -42.76
N LYS A 608 16.41 -13.55 -42.05
CA LYS A 608 15.11 -14.06 -42.57
C LYS A 608 14.06 -12.96 -42.59
N LYS A 609 13.92 -12.21 -41.51
CA LYS A 609 12.97 -11.10 -41.40
C LYS A 609 13.55 -9.87 -40.72
N PHE A 610 13.26 -8.73 -41.30
CA PHE A 610 13.56 -7.41 -40.78
C PHE A 610 12.24 -6.70 -40.49
N VAL A 611 12.02 -6.35 -39.22
CA VAL A 611 10.80 -5.70 -38.74
C VAL A 611 11.12 -4.26 -38.35
N MET A 612 10.62 -3.30 -39.14
CA MET A 612 10.84 -1.87 -38.87
C MET A 612 9.68 -1.28 -38.08
N ILE A 613 9.99 -0.58 -37.01
CA ILE A 613 9.03 0.19 -36.22
C ILE A 613 8.86 1.56 -36.89
N SER A 614 7.63 1.91 -37.28
CA SER A 614 7.23 3.20 -37.82
C SER A 614 6.13 3.85 -36.97
N THR A 615 5.60 4.97 -37.40
CA THR A 615 4.66 5.82 -36.65
C THR A 615 3.55 6.35 -37.57
N ASP A 616 2.41 6.75 -36.97
CA ASP A 616 1.34 7.53 -37.60
C ASP A 616 1.85 8.85 -38.19
N LYS A 617 2.90 9.44 -37.63
CA LYS A 617 3.50 10.71 -38.10
C LYS A 617 4.21 10.60 -39.45
N ALA A 618 4.48 9.37 -39.93
CA ALA A 618 4.98 9.11 -41.28
C ALA A 618 3.90 9.28 -42.34
N VAL A 619 2.63 9.41 -41.94
CA VAL A 619 1.49 9.64 -42.86
C VAL A 619 1.28 11.14 -43.04
N ASN A 620 1.29 11.62 -44.30
CA ASN A 620 1.21 13.06 -44.58
C ASN A 620 2.07 13.88 -43.60
N PRO A 621 3.39 13.65 -43.59
CA PRO A 621 4.22 14.20 -42.55
C PRO A 621 4.13 15.73 -42.46
N SER A 622 3.99 16.27 -41.25
CA SER A 622 3.99 17.71 -40.98
C SER A 622 5.26 18.17 -40.31
N ASN A 623 6.19 17.26 -40.12
CA ASN A 623 7.44 17.50 -39.39
C ASN A 623 8.56 16.64 -39.92
N VAL A 624 9.79 17.06 -39.60
CA VAL A 624 11.04 16.42 -40.02
C VAL A 624 11.12 14.95 -39.54
N MET A 625 10.72 14.67 -38.28
CA MET A 625 10.72 13.32 -37.70
C MET A 625 9.80 12.39 -38.52
N GLY A 626 8.57 12.80 -38.77
CA GLY A 626 7.62 12.03 -39.57
C GLY A 626 8.11 11.77 -40.99
N CYS A 627 8.67 12.81 -41.63
CA CYS A 627 9.27 12.70 -42.95
C CYS A 627 10.47 11.72 -42.95
N SER A 628 11.35 11.79 -41.95
CA SER A 628 12.49 10.83 -41.86
C SER A 628 12.01 9.38 -41.76
N LYS A 629 10.95 9.10 -40.97
CA LYS A 629 10.37 7.76 -40.86
C LYS A 629 9.70 7.31 -42.18
N ARG A 630 9.07 8.25 -42.89
CA ARG A 630 8.50 7.97 -44.22
C ARG A 630 9.56 7.58 -45.24
N ILE A 631 10.72 8.27 -45.26
CA ILE A 631 11.85 7.92 -46.12
C ILE A 631 12.38 6.51 -45.77
N CYS A 632 12.44 6.17 -44.46
CA CYS A 632 12.81 4.79 -44.05
C CYS A 632 11.81 3.75 -44.60
N GLU A 633 10.49 4.01 -44.52
CA GLU A 633 9.47 3.12 -45.09
C GLU A 633 9.66 2.94 -46.60
N ILE A 634 9.87 4.02 -47.34
CA ILE A 634 10.11 3.99 -48.80
C ILE A 634 11.36 3.17 -49.09
N TYR A 635 12.44 3.35 -48.34
CA TYR A 635 13.68 2.60 -48.56
C TYR A 635 13.49 1.10 -48.34
N VAL A 636 12.96 0.67 -47.20
CA VAL A 636 12.82 -0.77 -46.93
C VAL A 636 11.81 -1.46 -47.84
N GLN A 637 10.77 -0.76 -48.30
CA GLN A 637 9.82 -1.30 -49.30
C GLN A 637 10.45 -1.45 -50.67
N SER A 638 11.18 -0.42 -51.13
CA SER A 638 11.87 -0.48 -52.41
C SER A 638 12.93 -1.58 -52.45
N LEU A 639 13.64 -1.78 -51.32
CA LEU A 639 14.61 -2.86 -51.14
C LEU A 639 13.95 -4.24 -51.17
N ASP A 640 12.84 -4.45 -50.46
CA ASP A 640 12.09 -5.73 -50.48
C ASP A 640 11.62 -6.06 -51.92
N LYS A 641 11.10 -5.04 -52.61
CA LYS A 641 10.68 -5.18 -54.04
C LYS A 641 11.86 -5.50 -54.92
N ALA A 642 13.02 -4.86 -54.74
CA ALA A 642 14.24 -5.14 -55.54
C ALA A 642 14.74 -6.58 -55.31
N ILE A 643 14.62 -7.13 -54.10
CA ILE A 643 14.92 -8.53 -53.79
C ILE A 643 13.91 -9.45 -54.49
N LYS A 644 12.60 -9.19 -54.34
CA LYS A 644 11.56 -10.01 -54.97
C LYS A 644 11.65 -10.07 -56.51
N ASN A 645 12.07 -8.96 -57.14
CA ASN A 645 12.26 -8.85 -58.57
C ASN A 645 13.64 -9.41 -59.00
N GLY A 646 14.45 -9.92 -58.14
CA GLY A 646 15.78 -10.48 -58.43
C GLY A 646 16.86 -9.43 -58.76
N LYS A 647 16.60 -8.14 -58.60
CA LYS A 647 17.54 -7.03 -58.84
C LYS A 647 18.65 -7.04 -57.77
N ILE A 648 18.30 -7.39 -56.53
CA ILE A 648 19.21 -7.59 -55.44
C ILE A 648 19.17 -9.05 -54.98
N LYS A 649 20.34 -9.63 -54.78
CA LYS A 649 20.46 -11.00 -54.34
C LYS A 649 20.25 -11.08 -52.80
N GLY A 650 19.17 -11.70 -52.36
CA GLY A 650 18.85 -11.85 -50.95
C GLY A 650 17.54 -12.62 -50.76
N THR A 651 17.26 -12.96 -49.50
CA THR A 651 16.04 -13.66 -49.08
C THR A 651 15.32 -12.96 -47.92
N THR A 652 15.84 -11.83 -47.49
CA THR A 652 15.29 -11.06 -46.38
C THR A 652 13.91 -10.49 -46.71
N GLN A 653 12.95 -10.72 -45.83
CA GLN A 653 11.60 -10.15 -45.90
C GLN A 653 11.51 -8.93 -45.00
N PHE A 654 11.11 -7.80 -45.57
CA PHE A 654 10.98 -6.54 -44.86
C PHE A 654 9.52 -6.29 -44.47
N VAL A 655 9.27 -6.09 -43.17
CA VAL A 655 7.95 -5.80 -42.59
C VAL A 655 8.04 -4.46 -41.87
N THR A 656 7.08 -3.58 -42.14
CA THR A 656 6.95 -2.29 -41.49
C THR A 656 5.69 -2.27 -40.60
N THR A 657 5.77 -1.72 -39.42
CA THR A 657 4.62 -1.56 -38.50
C THR A 657 4.39 -0.09 -38.17
N ARG A 658 3.17 0.40 -38.40
CA ARG A 658 2.72 1.76 -38.06
C ARG A 658 1.72 1.75 -36.93
N PHE A 659 1.97 2.52 -35.92
CA PHE A 659 1.02 2.79 -34.83
C PHE A 659 1.23 4.19 -34.26
N GLY A 660 0.22 4.70 -33.54
CA GLY A 660 0.24 6.01 -32.93
C GLY A 660 1.00 6.08 -31.61
N ASN A 661 0.57 6.98 -30.70
CA ASN A 661 1.27 7.14 -29.45
C ASN A 661 1.09 5.92 -28.54
N VAL A 662 2.14 5.58 -27.81
CA VAL A 662 2.10 4.55 -26.77
C VAL A 662 2.12 5.18 -25.37
N LEU A 663 1.31 4.62 -24.49
CA LEU A 663 1.15 5.12 -23.12
C LEU A 663 2.40 4.85 -22.28
N GLY A 664 2.79 5.85 -21.48
CA GLY A 664 3.87 5.71 -20.49
C GLY A 664 5.28 5.63 -21.09
N SER A 665 5.46 5.89 -22.42
CA SER A 665 6.81 5.94 -22.99
C SER A 665 7.60 7.14 -22.48
N ASN A 666 8.92 6.99 -22.37
CA ASN A 666 9.83 8.03 -21.92
C ASN A 666 9.67 9.33 -22.72
N GLY A 667 9.54 10.47 -22.00
CA GLY A 667 9.31 11.79 -22.60
C GLY A 667 7.92 12.01 -23.21
N SER A 668 6.95 11.13 -22.98
CA SER A 668 5.57 11.30 -23.46
C SER A 668 4.73 12.16 -22.50
N VAL A 669 3.50 12.47 -22.93
CA VAL A 669 2.60 13.41 -22.22
C VAL A 669 2.24 12.95 -20.79
N ILE A 670 2.05 11.65 -20.56
CA ILE A 670 1.65 11.14 -19.23
C ILE A 670 2.76 11.29 -18.17
N PRO A 671 4.02 10.87 -18.39
CA PRO A 671 5.12 11.17 -17.47
C PRO A 671 5.30 12.66 -17.21
N LEU A 672 5.19 13.50 -18.26
CA LEU A 672 5.28 14.95 -18.12
C LEU A 672 4.19 15.50 -17.21
N PHE A 673 2.93 15.11 -17.42
CA PHE A 673 1.81 15.56 -16.57
C PHE A 673 1.97 15.06 -15.13
N LYS A 674 2.40 13.81 -14.91
CA LYS A 674 2.69 13.29 -13.57
C LYS A 674 3.74 14.13 -12.84
N GLU A 675 4.80 14.53 -13.53
CA GLU A 675 5.85 15.38 -12.98
C GLU A 675 5.35 16.79 -12.67
N GLN A 676 4.63 17.43 -13.61
CA GLN A 676 4.05 18.74 -13.42
C GLN A 676 3.06 18.78 -12.25
N ILE A 677 2.18 17.80 -12.13
CA ILE A 677 1.24 17.67 -11.00
C ILE A 677 1.99 17.51 -9.69
N LYS A 678 3.02 16.65 -9.64
CA LYS A 678 3.86 16.43 -8.46
C LYS A 678 4.54 17.73 -7.99
N ASN A 679 4.92 18.59 -8.93
CA ASN A 679 5.58 19.87 -8.66
C ASN A 679 4.59 21.03 -8.37
N GLY A 680 3.28 20.76 -8.29
CA GLY A 680 2.25 21.77 -7.99
C GLY A 680 1.69 22.51 -9.21
N GLY A 681 2.01 22.05 -10.44
CA GLY A 681 1.54 22.60 -11.69
C GLY A 681 2.33 23.81 -12.22
N PRO A 682 1.86 24.50 -13.27
CA PRO A 682 0.68 24.15 -14.06
C PRO A 682 0.90 22.91 -14.95
N VAL A 683 -0.20 22.23 -15.35
CA VAL A 683 -0.15 21.19 -16.39
C VAL A 683 -0.26 21.89 -17.75
N THR A 684 0.74 21.69 -18.61
CA THR A 684 0.82 22.35 -19.91
C THR A 684 0.21 21.50 -21.01
N VAL A 685 -0.85 22.00 -21.66
CA VAL A 685 -1.50 21.37 -22.82
C VAL A 685 -1.30 22.29 -24.04
N THR A 686 -0.91 21.72 -25.19
CA THR A 686 -0.59 22.53 -26.37
C THR A 686 -1.82 23.15 -27.02
N HIS A 687 -2.97 22.46 -27.04
CA HIS A 687 -4.23 23.03 -27.54
C HIS A 687 -5.43 22.36 -26.88
N PRO A 688 -6.53 23.08 -26.55
CA PRO A 688 -7.69 22.49 -25.88
C PRO A 688 -8.36 21.37 -26.71
N ASP A 689 -8.28 21.39 -28.02
CA ASP A 689 -8.91 20.41 -28.91
C ASP A 689 -7.95 19.36 -29.47
N ILE A 690 -6.73 19.30 -28.97
CA ILE A 690 -5.75 18.31 -29.46
C ILE A 690 -6.17 16.89 -29.08
N ILE A 691 -6.14 16.02 -30.07
CA ILE A 691 -6.53 14.61 -29.93
C ILE A 691 -5.36 13.71 -30.33
N ARG A 692 -5.22 12.61 -29.56
CA ARG A 692 -4.21 11.57 -29.87
C ARG A 692 -4.82 10.18 -29.71
N TYR A 693 -4.31 9.26 -30.50
CA TYR A 693 -4.57 7.84 -30.31
C TYR A 693 -3.56 7.26 -29.34
N PHE A 694 -3.99 6.36 -28.47
CA PHE A 694 -3.13 5.71 -27.49
C PHE A 694 -3.30 4.20 -27.48
N MET A 695 -2.18 3.50 -27.35
CA MET A 695 -2.10 2.05 -27.16
C MET A 695 -1.14 1.75 -26.01
N LEU A 696 -1.34 0.63 -25.29
CA LEU A 696 -0.33 0.19 -24.33
C LEU A 696 0.93 -0.30 -25.06
N ILE A 697 2.10 -0.08 -24.45
CA ILE A 697 3.36 -0.59 -24.98
C ILE A 697 3.32 -2.11 -25.15
N PRO A 698 2.87 -2.93 -24.15
CA PRO A 698 2.76 -4.37 -24.32
C PRO A 698 1.82 -4.80 -25.46
N GLU A 699 0.72 -4.10 -25.68
CA GLU A 699 -0.22 -4.38 -26.78
C GLU A 699 0.40 -4.10 -28.14
N ALA A 700 1.04 -2.93 -28.29
CA ALA A 700 1.75 -2.58 -29.52
C ALA A 700 2.84 -3.61 -29.85
N CYS A 701 3.62 -4.02 -28.85
CA CYS A 701 4.68 -5.00 -29.05
C CYS A 701 4.16 -6.40 -29.41
N LYS A 702 3.03 -6.86 -28.82
CA LYS A 702 2.37 -8.10 -29.26
C LYS A 702 1.99 -8.06 -30.73
N LEU A 703 1.40 -6.96 -31.21
CA LEU A 703 1.05 -6.79 -32.62
C LEU A 703 2.29 -6.69 -33.53
N VAL A 704 3.37 -6.05 -33.07
CA VAL A 704 4.66 -6.01 -33.77
C VAL A 704 5.24 -7.40 -33.93
N LEU A 705 5.25 -8.21 -32.88
CA LEU A 705 5.75 -9.59 -32.93
C LEU A 705 4.90 -10.46 -33.86
N GLU A 706 3.58 -10.30 -33.83
CA GLU A 706 2.68 -11.02 -34.74
C GLU A 706 2.87 -10.60 -36.20
N ALA A 707 2.93 -9.29 -36.48
CA ALA A 707 3.19 -8.78 -37.82
C ALA A 707 4.57 -9.24 -38.34
N GLY A 708 5.60 -9.16 -37.46
CA GLY A 708 6.94 -9.57 -37.79
C GLY A 708 7.08 -11.06 -38.11
N THR A 709 6.33 -11.91 -37.43
CA THR A 709 6.38 -13.36 -37.66
C THR A 709 5.51 -13.81 -38.82
N LYS A 710 4.29 -13.25 -38.98
CA LYS A 710 3.31 -13.67 -40.00
C LYS A 710 3.39 -12.92 -41.35
N GLY A 711 4.03 -11.73 -41.39
CA GLY A 711 4.14 -10.93 -42.63
C GLY A 711 4.99 -11.63 -43.68
N ASN A 712 4.74 -11.33 -44.97
CA ASN A 712 5.39 -11.96 -46.15
C ASN A 712 6.43 -11.06 -46.82
N GLY A 713 6.68 -9.88 -46.25
CA GLY A 713 7.57 -8.83 -46.77
C GLY A 713 6.91 -7.83 -47.72
N GLY A 714 7.41 -6.60 -47.73
CA GLY A 714 6.90 -5.47 -48.48
C GLY A 714 5.61 -4.86 -47.91
N GLU A 715 5.12 -5.39 -46.79
CA GLU A 715 3.88 -4.90 -46.19
C GLU A 715 4.15 -3.79 -45.15
N ILE A 716 3.23 -2.81 -45.12
CA ILE A 716 3.10 -1.86 -44.00
C ILE A 716 1.85 -2.24 -43.25
N PHE A 717 2.03 -2.74 -42.05
CA PHE A 717 0.97 -3.08 -41.12
C PHE A 717 0.58 -1.85 -40.30
N VAL A 718 -0.69 -1.44 -40.39
CA VAL A 718 -1.27 -0.33 -39.62
C VAL A 718 -2.13 -0.90 -38.53
N PHE A 719 -1.85 -0.50 -37.26
CA PHE A 719 -2.59 -0.98 -36.12
C PHE A 719 -3.82 -0.13 -35.83
N ASP A 720 -4.93 -0.79 -35.52
CA ASP A 720 -6.14 -0.13 -35.08
C ASP A 720 -5.93 0.40 -33.62
N MET A 721 -5.85 1.71 -33.50
CA MET A 721 -5.57 2.40 -32.25
C MET A 721 -6.80 2.61 -31.37
N GLY A 722 -7.98 2.13 -31.80
CA GLY A 722 -9.22 2.32 -31.08
C GLY A 722 -9.75 3.76 -31.09
N LYS A 723 -10.33 4.22 -29.97
CA LYS A 723 -10.92 5.56 -29.88
C LYS A 723 -9.87 6.63 -29.57
N PRO A 724 -9.95 7.80 -30.23
CA PRO A 724 -9.07 8.93 -29.94
C PRO A 724 -9.38 9.53 -28.56
N VAL A 725 -8.35 10.07 -27.90
CA VAL A 725 -8.44 10.68 -26.58
C VAL A 725 -8.05 12.16 -26.67
N LYS A 726 -8.89 13.03 -26.11
CA LYS A 726 -8.60 14.45 -25.97
C LYS A 726 -7.58 14.67 -24.85
N ILE A 727 -6.48 15.36 -25.15
CA ILE A 727 -5.39 15.56 -24.17
C ILE A 727 -5.81 16.41 -22.98
N ASP A 728 -6.70 17.38 -23.20
CA ASP A 728 -7.29 18.18 -22.16
C ASP A 728 -8.08 17.35 -21.12
N ASP A 729 -8.91 16.40 -21.59
CA ASP A 729 -9.65 15.49 -20.72
C ASP A 729 -8.70 14.54 -19.96
N LEU A 730 -7.63 14.11 -20.63
CA LEU A 730 -6.59 13.30 -19.99
C LEU A 730 -5.90 14.09 -18.86
N ALA A 731 -5.55 15.36 -19.09
CA ALA A 731 -4.96 16.23 -18.08
C ALA A 731 -5.87 16.43 -16.87
N LYS A 732 -7.15 16.75 -17.11
CA LYS A 732 -8.17 16.87 -16.06
C LYS A 732 -8.31 15.62 -15.21
N ARG A 733 -8.43 14.45 -15.84
CA ARG A 733 -8.50 13.16 -15.14
C ARG A 733 -7.25 12.87 -14.33
N MET A 734 -6.06 13.20 -14.84
CA MET A 734 -4.81 12.99 -14.10
C MET A 734 -4.70 13.90 -12.87
N ILE A 735 -5.09 15.17 -12.97
CA ILE A 735 -5.14 16.08 -11.83
C ILE A 735 -6.10 15.55 -10.75
N GLN A 736 -7.30 15.12 -11.16
CA GLN A 736 -8.29 14.55 -10.25
C GLN A 736 -7.79 13.27 -9.55
N LEU A 737 -7.19 12.33 -10.29
CA LEU A 737 -6.62 11.09 -9.73
C LEU A 737 -5.49 11.35 -8.73
N SER A 738 -4.71 12.41 -8.93
CA SER A 738 -3.61 12.77 -8.02
C SER A 738 -4.08 13.36 -6.68
N GLY A 739 -5.35 13.77 -6.58
CA GLY A 739 -5.90 14.50 -5.43
C GLY A 739 -5.39 15.94 -5.29
N ALA A 740 -4.68 16.46 -6.29
CA ALA A 740 -4.14 17.82 -6.26
C ALA A 740 -5.27 18.86 -6.43
N LYS A 741 -5.44 19.75 -5.44
CA LYS A 741 -6.57 20.71 -5.40
C LYS A 741 -6.33 22.01 -6.18
N ASP A 742 -5.06 22.43 -6.38
CA ASP A 742 -4.71 23.76 -6.87
C ASP A 742 -3.95 23.75 -8.20
N VAL A 743 -3.86 22.59 -8.88
CA VAL A 743 -3.16 22.48 -10.17
C VAL A 743 -4.05 22.95 -11.31
N LYS A 744 -3.59 23.96 -12.05
CA LYS A 744 -4.29 24.54 -13.22
C LYS A 744 -3.73 23.95 -14.52
N ILE A 745 -4.56 23.98 -15.58
CA ILE A 745 -4.15 23.67 -16.94
C ILE A 745 -3.81 24.98 -17.64
N GLU A 746 -2.66 25.02 -18.31
CA GLU A 746 -2.21 26.14 -19.14
C GLU A 746 -2.07 25.71 -20.59
N TYR A 747 -2.57 26.54 -21.52
CA TYR A 747 -2.48 26.28 -22.96
C TYR A 747 -1.32 27.02 -23.57
N THR A 748 -0.34 26.27 -24.12
CA THR A 748 0.93 26.83 -24.60
C THR A 748 0.97 27.13 -26.08
N GLY A 749 -0.06 26.75 -26.84
CA GLY A 749 -0.05 26.74 -28.31
C GLY A 749 0.59 25.48 -28.90
N LEU A 750 0.26 25.16 -30.14
CA LEU A 750 0.83 24.01 -30.87
C LEU A 750 2.35 24.21 -31.03
N ARG A 751 3.09 23.13 -30.84
CA ARG A 751 4.54 23.08 -31.04
C ARG A 751 4.88 23.03 -32.53
N GLN A 752 6.15 23.30 -32.85
CA GLN A 752 6.66 23.15 -34.22
C GLN A 752 6.43 21.70 -34.68
N GLY A 753 5.89 21.56 -35.90
CA GLY A 753 5.61 20.27 -36.53
C GLY A 753 4.40 19.51 -35.93
N GLU A 754 3.68 20.06 -34.94
CA GLU A 754 2.59 19.37 -34.28
C GLU A 754 1.27 19.53 -35.02
N LYS A 755 0.55 18.41 -35.25
CA LYS A 755 -0.82 18.39 -35.78
C LYS A 755 -1.86 18.47 -34.68
N LEU A 756 -3.00 19.08 -34.97
CA LEU A 756 -4.17 19.03 -34.08
C LEU A 756 -4.74 17.58 -33.97
N PHE A 757 -4.79 16.90 -35.13
CA PHE A 757 -5.27 15.53 -35.29
C PHE A 757 -4.23 14.71 -36.04
N GLU A 758 -3.89 13.52 -35.53
CA GLU A 758 -3.01 12.57 -36.25
C GLU A 758 -3.80 11.61 -37.12
N GLU A 759 -3.22 11.27 -38.30
CA GLU A 759 -3.83 10.40 -39.29
C GLU A 759 -3.12 9.04 -39.27
N LEU A 760 -3.88 7.95 -39.30
CA LEU A 760 -3.32 6.59 -39.37
C LEU A 760 -3.06 6.17 -40.83
N LEU A 761 -3.78 6.77 -41.79
CA LEU A 761 -3.74 6.49 -43.22
C LEU A 761 -3.86 7.78 -44.03
N ASN A 762 -3.15 7.85 -45.14
CA ASN A 762 -3.36 8.91 -46.16
C ASN A 762 -4.68 8.66 -46.90
N VAL A 763 -5.32 9.73 -47.41
CA VAL A 763 -6.54 9.69 -48.23
C VAL A 763 -6.32 8.82 -49.51
N ALA A 764 -5.10 8.78 -50.05
CA ALA A 764 -4.73 7.95 -51.18
C ALA A 764 -4.35 6.50 -50.82
N GLU A 765 -4.13 6.20 -49.53
CA GLU A 765 -3.79 4.85 -49.06
C GLU A 765 -5.06 4.05 -48.83
N THR A 766 -5.25 2.97 -49.53
CA THR A 766 -6.29 1.97 -49.26
C THR A 766 -5.74 0.89 -48.35
N THR A 767 -6.60 0.22 -47.59
CA THR A 767 -6.18 -0.88 -46.73
C THR A 767 -6.81 -2.20 -47.15
N LYS A 768 -6.06 -3.27 -46.97
CA LYS A 768 -6.54 -4.64 -47.07
C LYS A 768 -6.61 -5.30 -45.68
N PRO A 769 -7.55 -6.22 -45.44
CA PRO A 769 -7.56 -7.03 -44.23
C PRO A 769 -6.24 -7.83 -44.08
N SER A 770 -5.80 -8.02 -42.87
CA SER A 770 -4.69 -8.90 -42.53
C SER A 770 -5.16 -10.18 -41.82
N PHE A 771 -4.21 -10.94 -41.31
CA PHE A 771 -4.43 -12.12 -40.47
C PHE A 771 -5.02 -11.80 -39.10
N HIS A 772 -5.02 -10.53 -38.68
CA HIS A 772 -5.53 -10.09 -37.38
C HIS A 772 -6.50 -8.91 -37.52
N LYS A 773 -7.61 -8.91 -36.76
CA LYS A 773 -8.67 -7.89 -36.84
C LYS A 773 -8.19 -6.47 -36.56
N LYS A 774 -7.20 -6.32 -35.67
CA LYS A 774 -6.60 -5.03 -35.25
C LYS A 774 -5.41 -4.61 -36.10
N ILE A 775 -5.08 -5.38 -37.19
CA ILE A 775 -3.99 -5.08 -38.13
C ILE A 775 -4.58 -4.96 -39.50
N ARG A 776 -4.27 -3.89 -40.22
CA ARG A 776 -4.58 -3.70 -41.63
C ARG A 776 -3.28 -3.57 -42.41
N ILE A 777 -3.28 -3.92 -43.67
CA ILE A 777 -2.16 -3.75 -44.60
C ILE A 777 -2.43 -2.50 -45.44
N ALA A 778 -1.55 -1.50 -45.34
CA ALA A 778 -1.63 -0.30 -46.17
C ALA A 778 -1.14 -0.61 -47.58
N ASN A 779 -1.90 -0.14 -48.60
CA ASN A 779 -1.50 -0.17 -50.00
C ASN A 779 -0.90 1.19 -50.33
N VAL A 780 0.44 1.25 -50.45
CA VAL A 780 1.21 2.48 -50.59
C VAL A 780 1.80 2.58 -51.96
N ARG A 781 2.18 3.80 -52.39
CA ARG A 781 2.88 4.05 -53.63
C ARG A 781 4.21 3.30 -53.67
N GLU A 782 4.49 2.68 -54.82
CA GLU A 782 5.74 1.98 -55.06
C GLU A 782 6.83 2.92 -55.54
N TYR A 783 8.07 2.69 -55.12
CA TYR A 783 9.25 3.48 -55.47
C TYR A 783 10.30 2.57 -56.10
N ASP A 784 11.11 3.15 -57.05
CA ASP A 784 12.25 2.44 -57.63
C ASP A 784 13.44 2.50 -56.65
N TYR A 785 14.09 1.36 -56.46
CA TYR A 785 15.15 1.22 -55.44
C TYR A 785 16.39 2.07 -55.79
N ASP A 786 16.84 2.08 -57.09
CA ASP A 786 18.06 2.82 -57.45
C ASP A 786 17.85 4.34 -57.28
N ILE A 787 16.67 4.83 -57.70
CA ILE A 787 16.31 6.24 -57.51
C ILE A 787 16.34 6.62 -56.03
N ILE A 788 15.72 5.80 -55.18
CA ILE A 788 15.70 6.08 -53.72
C ILE A 788 17.08 6.02 -53.12
N CYS A 789 17.94 5.10 -53.49
CA CYS A 789 19.34 5.06 -53.04
C CYS A 789 20.06 6.35 -53.44
N GLN A 790 19.93 6.82 -54.67
CA GLN A 790 20.55 8.05 -55.14
C GLN A 790 20.03 9.27 -54.37
N GLU A 791 18.71 9.37 -54.17
CA GLU A 791 18.08 10.47 -53.44
C GLU A 791 18.55 10.52 -51.97
N ILE A 792 18.74 9.35 -51.32
CA ILE A 792 19.28 9.28 -49.95
C ILE A 792 20.75 9.63 -49.90
N ASP A 793 21.57 9.22 -50.90
CA ASP A 793 22.98 9.58 -50.99
C ASP A 793 23.17 11.09 -51.17
N GLU A 794 22.34 11.71 -52.06
CA GLU A 794 22.32 13.17 -52.23
C GLU A 794 21.90 13.90 -50.94
N LEU A 795 20.86 13.39 -50.26
CA LEU A 795 20.42 13.94 -48.97
C LEU A 795 21.51 13.87 -47.93
N ALA A 796 22.25 12.75 -47.85
CA ALA A 796 23.36 12.58 -46.92
C ALA A 796 24.50 13.60 -47.21
N THR A 797 24.82 13.82 -48.50
CA THR A 797 25.82 14.80 -48.90
C THR A 797 25.42 16.24 -48.52
N ILE A 798 24.16 16.63 -48.74
CA ILE A 798 23.63 17.93 -48.34
C ILE A 798 23.70 18.14 -46.82
N CYS A 799 23.47 17.07 -46.07
CA CYS A 799 23.56 17.14 -44.60
C CYS A 799 24.97 17.44 -44.08
N GLU A 800 26.05 17.09 -44.78
CA GLU A 800 27.43 17.37 -44.38
C GLU A 800 27.72 18.87 -44.26
N ASP A 801 27.01 19.71 -45.00
CA ASP A 801 27.10 21.16 -44.94
C ASP A 801 26.34 21.82 -43.79
N TYR A 802 25.55 21.05 -43.03
CA TYR A 802 24.70 21.50 -41.92
C TYR A 802 23.72 22.61 -42.32
N ASP A 803 23.35 22.72 -43.61
CA ASP A 803 22.28 23.62 -44.10
C ASP A 803 20.90 22.98 -43.86
N LYS A 804 20.26 23.39 -42.78
CA LYS A 804 18.94 22.87 -42.39
C LYS A 804 17.87 23.12 -43.47
N MET A 805 17.91 24.30 -44.14
CA MET A 805 16.92 24.64 -45.20
C MET A 805 17.11 23.78 -46.43
N ALA A 806 18.35 23.59 -46.87
CA ALA A 806 18.66 22.69 -48.00
C ALA A 806 18.31 21.23 -47.69
N THR A 807 18.63 20.77 -46.50
CA THR A 807 18.31 19.43 -46.00
C THR A 807 16.80 19.17 -46.04
N VAL A 808 15.98 20.03 -45.42
CA VAL A 808 14.53 19.86 -45.40
C VAL A 808 13.91 20.04 -46.80
N LYS A 809 14.44 20.92 -47.64
CA LYS A 809 14.03 21.04 -49.03
C LYS A 809 14.22 19.72 -49.80
N LYS A 810 15.37 19.04 -49.62
CA LYS A 810 15.61 17.73 -50.23
C LYS A 810 14.67 16.67 -49.68
N MET A 811 14.42 16.66 -48.38
CA MET A 811 13.43 15.76 -47.76
C MET A 811 12.04 15.92 -48.42
N LYS A 812 11.58 17.15 -48.66
CA LYS A 812 10.29 17.44 -49.36
C LYS A 812 10.28 16.95 -50.82
N GLN A 813 11.42 16.96 -51.50
CA GLN A 813 11.52 16.41 -52.84
C GLN A 813 11.34 14.87 -52.84
N ILE A 814 11.92 14.18 -51.89
CA ILE A 814 11.80 12.72 -51.70
C ILE A 814 10.37 12.33 -51.29
N VAL A 815 9.77 13.16 -50.42
CA VAL A 815 8.43 12.96 -49.86
C VAL A 815 7.53 14.16 -50.17
N PRO A 816 6.92 14.20 -51.39
CA PRO A 816 6.11 15.36 -51.81
C PRO A 816 4.90 15.65 -50.92
N GLU A 817 4.39 14.66 -50.19
CA GLU A 817 3.31 14.80 -49.22
C GLU A 817 3.76 15.50 -47.91
N PHE A 818 5.04 15.76 -47.72
CA PHE A 818 5.55 16.49 -46.53
C PHE A 818 5.22 17.98 -46.64
N LYS A 819 4.29 18.43 -45.79
CA LYS A 819 3.96 19.84 -45.60
C LYS A 819 4.24 20.24 -44.14
N SER A 820 5.13 21.20 -43.95
CA SER A 820 5.50 21.66 -42.65
C SER A 820 4.32 22.35 -41.94
N ASN A 821 4.22 22.25 -40.63
CA ASN A 821 3.18 22.90 -39.86
C ASN A 821 3.81 23.62 -38.62
N ASN A 822 3.50 24.89 -38.47
CA ASN A 822 4.02 25.71 -37.39
C ASN A 822 5.57 25.66 -37.27
N SER A 823 6.25 25.65 -38.41
CA SER A 823 7.70 25.50 -38.51
C SER A 823 8.31 26.54 -39.46
N ILE A 824 9.59 26.82 -39.24
CA ILE A 824 10.37 27.71 -40.14
C ILE A 824 10.43 27.16 -41.56
N TYR A 825 10.17 25.89 -41.76
CA TYR A 825 10.21 25.19 -43.03
C TYR A 825 8.94 25.32 -43.86
N GLU A 826 7.89 25.99 -43.38
CA GLU A 826 6.68 26.33 -44.16
C GLU A 826 7.01 27.20 -45.37
N LYS A 827 8.05 28.04 -45.30
CA LYS A 827 8.55 28.81 -46.46
C LYS A 827 8.94 27.98 -47.65
N LEU A 828 9.25 26.71 -47.42
CA LEU A 828 9.59 25.76 -48.51
C LEU A 828 8.35 25.15 -49.15
N ASP A 829 7.18 25.25 -48.55
CA ASP A 829 5.90 24.78 -49.10
C ASP A 829 5.30 25.75 -50.10
N GLU A 830 5.57 27.06 -49.93
CA GLU A 830 5.09 28.14 -50.85
C GLU A 830 5.89 28.20 -52.15
N ALA A 831 7.07 27.54 -52.16
CA ALA A 831 7.99 27.58 -53.33
C ALA A 831 7.87 26.35 -54.23
N GLN A 832 6.95 25.40 -53.94
CA GLN A 832 6.57 24.26 -54.80
C GLN A 832 5.29 24.54 -55.58
#